data_83f6e19521698751366f1b1c5a56a6ba
#
_entry.id   83f6e19521698751366f1b1c5a56a6ba
#
_cell.length_a   1.000
_cell.length_b   1.000
_cell.length_c   1.000
_cell.angle_alpha   90.00
_cell.angle_beta   90.00
_cell.angle_gamma   90.00
#
_symmetry.space_group_name_H-M   'P 1'
#
loop_
_entity.id
_entity.type
_entity.pdbx_description
1 polymer ?
#
loop_
_entity_poly.entity_id
_entity_poly.type
_entity_poly.pdbx_seq_one_letter_code
_entity_poly.pdbx_strand_id
1 'polypeptide(L)'
;MKHITKLILLAVLLVASCKNPVGNSSAPSSPQQGGGSGGGSTPAQITITVAGDEHAVPKADHTFKVDPGTKWEDIKLLANSKINYTGGYENKTWKFNNALGNVILDGHQFNTNATVYAESQPITVPHVEVTITVAGDSHVVHKSADHTFKVNKNETWNHVKSLAADTIEYAEGYENKTWKLTDELGQDISDNYQFNANTTVYAVSKRIAITITVQGDTNVLYKVAGDKTFTAYYGDTWSTIKPQAEGKIKYKPNYENRGWKLNDSAGNSLIGTYKFTADTAVFAESKLKDVKLTITGNNVDITPPAELYVPWGTTWGEKKAEIMGKVNPKPNFTVIAWKKRDKTGAELIDGDTFRSNTVIYAETRQINVTITIKSGGHVQLAADPTIIKPYGVTWGAIKDEAKTKITCDQGYVFAAWKKGSTSGKELFDIDEFEEDTDVYATTQAVPVSEGVKVTPPAGGITGHAVLPNTLPGTDATWKGVFIDGRTVNLNAYNIGKYEVTVKLWNEVCEWAKDHGYLFDFDPEDEDTPTEDDRPMANISWTDCIAWCNAYTEMWFGTTNECVYRKDSASGEVIKHASDSDSAYCDFSKKGYRLPTEAEWEYAARYQGNDSTNAEQYGTVYLTNLNSASGATNPIGFEGMNPSTNFAALCTETARVAVFNKWWNGTAFAIQTQPVTDRANVGSKPANKLGLHDMSGNVAEWCWDLYTPTVTASTNPYPTGPFPSHETIRVVRGGYWSSGIENAVYFCMTGKRDSKVSGGADSIRGFRLVWNK
;
A
#
# COMPACT_ATOMS: atom_id res chain seq x y z
N MET A 1 -31.30 2.27 -10.38
CA MET A 1 -32.20 1.08 -10.38
C MET A 1 -32.31 0.54 -8.97
N LYS A 2 -33.56 0.66 -8.42
CA LYS A 2 -34.22 -0.23 -7.42
C LYS A 2 -33.39 -0.56 -6.16
N HIS A 3 -33.82 -0.46 -5.03
CA HIS A 3 -35.00 -0.12 -4.22
C HIS A 3 -34.55 -0.30 -2.79
N ILE A 4 -34.77 0.65 -1.97
CA ILE A 4 -34.63 0.50 -0.51
C ILE A 4 -35.98 0.81 0.06
N THR A 5 -36.57 -0.20 0.66
CA THR A 5 -37.83 -0.09 1.38
C THR A 5 -37.56 0.27 2.82
N LYS A 6 -38.15 1.36 3.25
CA LYS A 6 -38.16 1.85 4.64
C LYS A 6 -39.08 1.00 5.50
N LEU A 7 -38.62 0.61 6.64
CA LEU A 7 -39.45 0.14 7.74
C LEU A 7 -39.64 1.29 8.73
N ILE A 8 -40.87 1.75 8.88
CA ILE A 8 -41.25 2.71 9.89
C ILE A 8 -41.86 1.94 11.06
N LEU A 9 -41.25 2.08 12.22
CA LEU A 9 -41.76 1.55 13.47
C LEU A 9 -42.60 2.65 14.14
N LEU A 10 -43.91 2.42 14.26
CA LEU A 10 -44.82 3.31 15.00
C LEU A 10 -44.94 2.80 16.44
N ALA A 11 -44.41 3.53 17.38
CA ALA A 11 -44.62 3.30 18.78
C ALA A 11 -45.85 4.11 19.23
N VAL A 12 -46.88 3.42 19.66
CA VAL A 12 -48.02 4.06 20.33
C VAL A 12 -47.82 3.93 21.85
N LEU A 13 -47.60 5.05 22.52
CA LEU A 13 -47.65 5.16 23.94
C LEU A 13 -49.12 5.32 24.39
N LEU A 14 -49.59 4.45 25.23
CA LEU A 14 -50.77 4.73 26.05
C LEU A 14 -50.36 4.85 27.52
N VAL A 15 -50.52 6.05 28.02
CA VAL A 15 -50.38 6.37 29.44
C VAL A 15 -51.72 6.10 30.13
N ALA A 16 -51.71 5.36 31.17
CA ALA A 16 -52.75 5.49 32.20
C ALA A 16 -52.15 5.32 33.58
N SER A 17 -52.33 6.33 34.33
CA SER A 17 -51.84 6.54 35.69
C SER A 17 -52.70 5.81 36.73
N CYS A 18 -52.15 5.43 37.81
CA CYS A 18 -52.46 5.83 39.18
C CYS A 18 -52.21 4.76 40.23
N LYS A 19 -51.35 5.19 41.13
CA LYS A 19 -51.41 5.00 42.62
C LYS A 19 -50.94 3.71 43.25
N ASN A 20 -49.85 3.94 43.97
CA ASN A 20 -49.38 3.21 45.15
C ASN A 20 -50.44 3.27 46.32
N PRO A 21 -50.41 2.42 47.37
CA PRO A 21 -49.31 2.54 48.32
C PRO A 21 -48.83 1.24 49.03
N VAL A 22 -47.57 1.29 49.44
CA VAL A 22 -46.94 0.88 50.70
C VAL A 22 -47.26 -0.47 51.37
N GLY A 23 -46.20 -1.19 51.69
CA GLY A 23 -46.24 -2.16 52.80
C GLY A 23 -45.13 -3.20 52.82
N ASN A 24 -44.05 -2.81 53.41
CA ASN A 24 -43.03 -3.50 54.22
C ASN A 24 -42.98 -5.03 54.33
N SER A 25 -41.79 -5.53 54.09
CA SER A 25 -40.86 -6.14 55.07
C SER A 25 -40.40 -7.57 54.83
N SER A 26 -39.11 -7.65 54.95
CA SER A 26 -38.27 -8.75 55.47
C SER A 26 -37.84 -9.87 54.55
N ALA A 27 -36.56 -9.80 54.32
CA ALA A 27 -35.69 -10.95 54.05
C ALA A 27 -35.57 -11.82 55.32
N PRO A 28 -35.13 -13.07 55.28
CA PRO A 28 -33.71 -13.26 55.16
C PRO A 28 -33.19 -14.56 54.45
N SER A 29 -31.92 -14.45 54.15
CA SER A 29 -30.89 -15.47 54.18
C SER A 29 -30.80 -16.61 53.15
N SER A 30 -29.70 -16.51 52.51
CA SER A 30 -28.98 -17.62 51.81
C SER A 30 -28.57 -18.76 52.77
N PRO A 31 -28.19 -19.92 52.25
CA PRO A 31 -26.78 -20.15 52.00
C PRO A 31 -26.42 -20.98 50.75
N GLN A 32 -25.37 -20.54 50.23
CA GLN A 32 -24.18 -21.22 49.62
C GLN A 32 -24.21 -22.66 49.13
N GLN A 33 -23.57 -22.76 48.00
CA GLN A 33 -22.53 -23.66 47.48
C GLN A 33 -22.91 -24.88 46.68
N GLY A 34 -22.23 -24.96 45.54
CA GLY A 34 -21.88 -26.18 44.87
C GLY A 34 -21.72 -26.07 43.36
N GLY A 35 -20.50 -25.96 42.92
CA GLY A 35 -20.12 -25.75 41.55
C GLY A 35 -20.42 -26.91 40.59
N GLY A 36 -20.30 -26.62 39.34
CA GLY A 36 -20.32 -27.59 38.26
C GLY A 36 -20.43 -26.91 36.91
N SER A 37 -19.32 -26.82 36.23
CA SER A 37 -19.21 -26.41 34.86
C SER A 37 -20.05 -27.24 33.90
N GLY A 38 -20.78 -26.58 32.99
CA GLY A 38 -21.42 -27.30 31.89
C GLY A 38 -22.00 -26.31 30.87
N GLY A 39 -21.51 -26.40 29.65
CA GLY A 39 -21.80 -25.50 28.53
C GLY A 39 -23.30 -25.35 28.26
N GLY A 40 -23.76 -24.12 28.23
CA GLY A 40 -25.11 -23.75 27.86
C GLY A 40 -25.30 -23.78 26.37
N SER A 41 -25.93 -24.83 25.89
CA SER A 41 -26.61 -24.78 24.59
C SER A 41 -27.85 -23.92 24.76
N THR A 42 -27.98 -22.86 24.01
CA THR A 42 -29.24 -22.12 23.82
C THR A 42 -30.36 -23.12 23.50
N PRO A 43 -31.51 -23.10 24.19
CA PRO A 43 -32.61 -23.98 23.84
C PRO A 43 -33.03 -23.72 22.40
N ALA A 44 -33.20 -24.80 21.63
CA ALA A 44 -33.65 -24.69 20.24
C ALA A 44 -35.06 -24.07 20.22
N GLN A 45 -35.24 -22.96 19.56
CA GLN A 45 -36.54 -22.28 19.37
C GLN A 45 -37.58 -23.22 18.75
N ILE A 46 -38.78 -23.13 19.20
CA ILE A 46 -39.94 -23.86 18.67
C ILE A 46 -40.64 -23.05 17.59
N THR A 47 -41.25 -23.70 16.65
CA THR A 47 -42.02 -23.09 15.56
C THR A 47 -43.50 -23.14 15.82
N ILE A 48 -44.16 -22.00 15.76
CA ILE A 48 -45.64 -21.88 15.77
C ILE A 48 -46.10 -21.71 14.34
N THR A 49 -47.05 -22.55 13.91
CA THR A 49 -47.70 -22.48 12.60
C THR A 49 -49.10 -21.96 12.75
N VAL A 50 -49.51 -21.00 11.96
CA VAL A 50 -50.87 -20.45 11.95
C VAL A 50 -51.68 -21.10 10.86
N ALA A 51 -52.85 -21.64 11.20
CA ALA A 51 -53.83 -22.24 10.31
C ALA A 51 -55.23 -21.61 10.56
N GLY A 52 -56.19 -21.84 9.69
CA GLY A 52 -57.55 -21.33 9.84
C GLY A 52 -58.52 -22.09 8.96
N ASP A 53 -59.82 -21.76 9.13
CA ASP A 53 -60.92 -22.29 8.29
C ASP A 53 -60.94 -21.63 6.90
N GLU A 54 -61.94 -21.92 6.10
CA GLU A 54 -62.12 -21.43 4.73
C GLU A 54 -62.25 -19.88 4.63
N HIS A 55 -62.63 -19.24 5.74
CA HIS A 55 -62.77 -17.78 5.83
C HIS A 55 -61.67 -17.11 6.64
N ALA A 56 -60.80 -17.89 7.25
CA ALA A 56 -59.61 -17.46 7.97
C ALA A 56 -58.35 -18.01 7.29
N VAL A 57 -57.85 -17.30 6.28
CA VAL A 57 -56.81 -17.77 5.37
C VAL A 57 -55.43 -17.37 5.85
N PRO A 58 -54.55 -18.34 6.11
CA PRO A 58 -53.15 -18.04 6.51
C PRO A 58 -52.36 -17.33 5.43
N LYS A 59 -51.53 -16.39 5.78
CA LYS A 59 -50.60 -15.70 4.86
C LYS A 59 -49.44 -16.62 4.45
N ALA A 60 -48.74 -16.28 3.40
CA ALA A 60 -47.60 -17.05 2.91
C ALA A 60 -46.50 -17.27 3.97
N ASP A 61 -46.37 -16.34 4.89
CA ASP A 61 -45.42 -16.36 6.00
C ASP A 61 -46.07 -16.77 7.36
N HIS A 62 -46.94 -17.72 7.34
CA HIS A 62 -47.78 -18.15 8.46
C HIS A 62 -47.06 -18.94 9.58
N THR A 63 -45.77 -18.90 9.63
CA THR A 63 -44.97 -19.52 10.69
C THR A 63 -44.06 -18.51 11.35
N PHE A 64 -43.80 -18.67 12.66
CA PHE A 64 -42.83 -17.89 13.40
C PHE A 64 -42.21 -18.70 14.52
N LYS A 65 -41.06 -18.30 15.00
CA LYS A 65 -40.32 -19.00 16.04
C LYS A 65 -40.41 -18.27 17.36
N VAL A 66 -40.49 -19.03 18.41
CA VAL A 66 -40.52 -18.53 19.78
C VAL A 66 -39.72 -19.43 20.72
N ASP A 67 -39.37 -18.96 21.87
CA ASP A 67 -38.63 -19.77 22.84
C ASP A 67 -39.61 -20.73 23.55
N PRO A 68 -39.17 -21.95 23.91
CA PRO A 68 -39.99 -22.85 24.73
C PRO A 68 -40.42 -22.16 26.02
N GLY A 69 -41.73 -22.29 26.36
CA GLY A 69 -42.32 -21.62 27.50
C GLY A 69 -43.02 -20.32 27.19
N THR A 70 -42.98 -19.82 25.95
CA THR A 70 -43.68 -18.61 25.52
C THR A 70 -45.19 -18.82 25.67
N LYS A 71 -45.88 -17.85 26.25
CA LYS A 71 -47.29 -17.92 26.48
C LYS A 71 -48.12 -17.42 25.29
N TRP A 72 -49.37 -17.91 25.18
CA TRP A 72 -50.30 -17.49 24.13
C TRP A 72 -50.58 -15.98 24.12
N GLU A 73 -50.80 -15.39 25.25
CA GLU A 73 -51.01 -13.95 25.38
C GLU A 73 -49.92 -13.09 24.75
N ASP A 74 -48.68 -13.57 24.80
CA ASP A 74 -47.52 -12.86 24.27
C ASP A 74 -47.43 -12.92 22.74
N ILE A 75 -48.00 -13.96 22.15
CA ILE A 75 -47.86 -14.24 20.67
C ILE A 75 -49.18 -14.17 19.91
N LYS A 76 -50.30 -14.01 20.56
CA LYS A 76 -51.64 -13.94 19.95
C LYS A 76 -51.75 -12.85 18.88
N LEU A 77 -51.21 -11.67 19.14
CA LEU A 77 -51.16 -10.59 18.15
C LEU A 77 -50.31 -10.94 16.95
N LEU A 78 -49.22 -11.64 17.17
CA LEU A 78 -48.34 -12.09 16.10
C LEU A 78 -49.05 -13.17 15.25
N ALA A 79 -49.76 -14.10 15.88
CA ALA A 79 -50.57 -15.09 15.18
C ALA A 79 -51.69 -14.41 14.36
N ASN A 80 -52.35 -13.39 14.90
CA ASN A 80 -53.33 -12.57 14.18
C ASN A 80 -52.76 -11.87 12.96
N SER A 81 -51.49 -11.44 13.05
CA SER A 81 -50.83 -10.79 11.92
C SER A 81 -50.54 -11.77 10.73
N LYS A 82 -50.64 -13.07 10.98
CA LYS A 82 -50.30 -14.13 10.05
C LYS A 82 -51.52 -14.73 9.33
N ILE A 83 -52.70 -14.15 9.54
CA ILE A 83 -53.99 -14.62 8.95
C ILE A 83 -54.81 -13.46 8.37
N ASN A 84 -55.57 -13.72 7.35
CA ASN A 84 -56.56 -12.80 6.77
C ASN A 84 -57.94 -13.40 6.83
N TYR A 85 -58.96 -12.60 7.15
CA TYR A 85 -60.38 -13.01 7.11
C TYR A 85 -61.00 -12.55 5.82
N THR A 86 -61.85 -13.42 5.23
CA THR A 86 -62.62 -13.10 4.03
C THR A 86 -63.66 -12.06 4.35
N GLY A 87 -63.98 -11.15 3.40
CA GLY A 87 -64.93 -10.05 3.65
C GLY A 87 -66.29 -10.53 4.15
N GLY A 88 -66.74 -9.98 5.26
CA GLY A 88 -67.98 -10.37 5.91
C GLY A 88 -67.82 -11.35 7.09
N TYR A 89 -66.62 -11.70 7.41
CA TYR A 89 -66.27 -12.63 8.48
C TYR A 89 -65.22 -12.03 9.43
N GLU A 90 -65.29 -12.43 10.71
CA GLU A 90 -64.34 -12.02 11.75
C GLU A 90 -63.88 -13.21 12.59
N ASN A 91 -62.86 -12.96 13.43
CA ASN A 91 -62.34 -14.00 14.33
C ASN A 91 -63.36 -14.36 15.40
N LYS A 92 -63.67 -15.62 15.51
CA LYS A 92 -64.48 -16.14 16.59
C LYS A 92 -63.62 -16.61 17.76
N THR A 93 -62.62 -17.41 17.48
CA THR A 93 -61.69 -17.89 18.52
C THR A 93 -60.43 -18.53 17.95
N TRP A 94 -59.47 -18.82 18.78
CA TRP A 94 -58.25 -19.56 18.43
C TRP A 94 -58.23 -20.95 19.08
N LYS A 95 -57.91 -21.94 18.33
CA LYS A 95 -57.90 -23.35 18.76
C LYS A 95 -56.49 -23.99 18.57
N PHE A 96 -56.27 -25.08 19.28
CA PHE A 96 -55.00 -25.81 19.20
C PHE A 96 -55.05 -26.85 18.10
N ASN A 97 -54.11 -26.86 17.24
CA ASN A 97 -53.86 -27.76 16.09
C ASN A 97 -54.85 -27.63 14.92
N ASN A 98 -56.16 -27.67 15.07
CA ASN A 98 -57.16 -27.66 13.98
C ASN A 98 -58.53 -27.22 14.47
N ALA A 99 -59.54 -27.26 13.59
CA ALA A 99 -60.92 -26.84 13.87
C ALA A 99 -61.58 -27.55 15.07
N LEU A 100 -61.15 -28.76 15.40
CA LEU A 100 -61.69 -29.57 16.51
C LEU A 100 -60.83 -29.42 17.78
N GLY A 101 -59.78 -28.65 17.72
CA GLY A 101 -58.87 -28.42 18.85
C GLY A 101 -59.54 -27.64 19.98
N ASN A 102 -58.98 -27.77 21.18
CA ASN A 102 -59.41 -26.94 22.32
C ASN A 102 -59.07 -25.49 22.08
N VAL A 103 -59.92 -24.58 22.61
CA VAL A 103 -59.64 -23.15 22.59
C VAL A 103 -58.37 -22.85 23.35
N ILE A 104 -57.51 -22.03 22.78
CA ILE A 104 -56.27 -21.61 23.42
C ILE A 104 -56.55 -20.44 24.35
N LEU A 105 -56.40 -20.67 25.62
CA LEU A 105 -56.57 -19.65 26.64
C LEU A 105 -55.29 -18.85 26.87
N ASP A 106 -55.43 -17.60 27.25
CA ASP A 106 -54.32 -16.79 27.71
C ASP A 106 -53.61 -17.53 28.87
N GLY A 107 -52.31 -17.54 28.92
CA GLY A 107 -51.52 -18.35 29.85
C GLY A 107 -51.05 -19.73 29.34
N HIS A 108 -51.57 -20.22 28.22
CA HIS A 108 -51.10 -21.46 27.59
C HIS A 108 -49.65 -21.30 27.13
N GLN A 109 -48.77 -22.19 27.56
CA GLN A 109 -47.34 -22.17 27.20
C GLN A 109 -47.00 -23.17 26.13
N PHE A 110 -46.26 -22.72 25.12
CA PHE A 110 -45.78 -23.57 24.05
C PHE A 110 -44.35 -24.07 24.37
N ASN A 111 -44.24 -25.35 24.51
CA ASN A 111 -42.95 -26.01 24.82
C ASN A 111 -42.38 -26.86 23.64
N THR A 112 -43.16 -27.04 22.62
CA THR A 112 -42.82 -27.77 21.37
C THR A 112 -43.47 -27.07 20.20
N ASN A 113 -43.04 -27.42 18.99
CA ASN A 113 -43.68 -26.93 17.75
C ASN A 113 -45.20 -27.16 17.84
N ALA A 114 -45.99 -26.17 17.48
CA ALA A 114 -47.43 -26.18 17.60
C ALA A 114 -48.12 -25.51 16.40
N THR A 115 -49.36 -25.90 16.14
CA THR A 115 -50.24 -25.18 15.23
C THR A 115 -51.34 -24.48 16.02
N VAL A 116 -51.61 -23.24 15.70
CA VAL A 116 -52.70 -22.44 16.24
C VAL A 116 -53.71 -22.16 15.11
N TYR A 117 -54.99 -22.44 15.36
CA TYR A 117 -56.06 -22.45 14.33
C TYR A 117 -57.11 -21.40 14.62
N ALA A 118 -57.42 -20.52 13.65
CA ALA A 118 -58.45 -19.48 13.75
C ALA A 118 -59.80 -19.93 13.23
N GLU A 119 -60.88 -19.72 13.94
CA GLU A 119 -62.26 -19.99 13.55
C GLU A 119 -63.05 -18.68 13.33
N SER A 120 -63.94 -18.58 12.30
CA SER A 120 -64.65 -17.35 11.88
C SER A 120 -66.19 -17.33 11.97
N GLN A 121 -66.94 -16.19 11.78
CA GLN A 121 -68.45 -16.03 11.83
C GLN A 121 -69.06 -14.80 11.09
N PRO A 122 -70.48 -14.78 10.55
CA PRO A 122 -71.12 -13.67 9.72
C PRO A 122 -72.12 -12.64 10.40
N ILE A 123 -72.67 -11.58 9.63
CA ILE A 123 -73.51 -10.33 10.07
C ILE A 123 -74.88 -10.02 9.32
N THR A 124 -77.46 -8.79 9.25
CA THR A 124 -78.94 -8.45 8.48
C THR A 124 -79.99 -7.16 8.58
N VAL A 125 -82.01 -6.20 7.70
CA VAL A 125 -83.41 -5.70 7.28
C VAL A 125 -84.64 -4.64 7.05
N PRO A 126 -86.30 -3.97 6.73
CA PRO A 126 -87.22 -3.23 5.69
C PRO A 126 -88.36 -2.08 5.95
N HIS A 127 -89.52 -1.18 4.86
CA HIS A 127 -90.99 -0.68 4.72
C HIS A 127 -91.55 0.56 3.84
N VAL A 128 -92.89 1.25 3.62
CA VAL A 128 -93.83 1.77 2.56
C VAL A 128 -94.55 3.17 2.65
N GLU A 129 -95.21 4.00 1.62
CA GLU A 129 -96.23 4.32 0.64
C GLU A 129 -96.63 5.77 0.30
N VAL A 130 -96.91 6.55 -0.62
CA VAL A 130 -97.60 7.72 -1.24
C VAL A 130 -96.80 8.43 -2.25
N THR A 131 -97.39 8.86 -3.38
CA THR A 131 -96.67 9.39 -4.51
C THR A 131 -96.40 10.89 -4.46
N ILE A 132 -95.35 11.30 -3.86
CA ILE A 132 -94.70 12.57 -4.06
C ILE A 132 -93.49 12.31 -4.94
N THR A 133 -93.31 13.09 -5.98
CA THR A 133 -92.07 13.06 -6.77
C THR A 133 -91.09 14.07 -6.21
N VAL A 134 -89.92 13.65 -5.95
CA VAL A 134 -88.84 14.52 -5.49
C VAL A 134 -87.87 14.83 -6.63
N ALA A 135 -87.70 16.05 -6.91
CA ALA A 135 -86.76 16.55 -7.91
C ALA A 135 -85.78 17.52 -7.25
N GLY A 136 -84.73 17.88 -7.93
CA GLY A 136 -83.77 18.85 -7.43
C GLY A 136 -82.80 19.37 -8.50
N ASP A 137 -82.03 20.36 -8.14
CA ASP A 137 -81.00 20.88 -9.05
C ASP A 137 -79.86 19.86 -9.27
N SER A 138 -78.89 20.19 -10.01
CA SER A 138 -77.77 19.31 -10.43
C SER A 138 -76.93 18.79 -9.25
N HIS A 139 -77.15 19.28 -8.04
CA HIS A 139 -76.43 18.93 -6.80
C HIS A 139 -77.25 18.12 -5.84
N VAL A 140 -78.46 17.81 -6.26
CA VAL A 140 -79.36 16.91 -5.52
C VAL A 140 -79.27 15.51 -6.13
N VAL A 141 -78.94 14.53 -5.30
CA VAL A 141 -78.77 13.13 -5.68
C VAL A 141 -79.88 12.30 -5.07
N HIS A 142 -80.61 11.63 -5.92
CA HIS A 142 -81.67 10.72 -5.46
C HIS A 142 -81.07 9.41 -4.95
N LYS A 143 -81.55 8.96 -3.78
CA LYS A 143 -81.03 7.76 -3.14
C LYS A 143 -81.53 6.46 -3.80
N SER A 144 -82.56 6.55 -4.65
CA SER A 144 -83.04 5.45 -5.45
C SER A 144 -83.50 5.91 -6.85
N ALA A 145 -83.62 4.99 -7.79
CA ALA A 145 -84.17 5.30 -9.12
C ALA A 145 -85.65 5.67 -9.10
N ASP A 146 -86.35 5.29 -8.03
CA ASP A 146 -87.71 5.71 -7.78
C ASP A 146 -87.66 6.92 -6.82
N HIS A 147 -87.95 8.08 -7.36
CA HIS A 147 -87.96 9.37 -6.60
C HIS A 147 -89.39 9.72 -6.17
N THR A 148 -90.26 8.71 -6.12
CA THR A 148 -91.63 8.88 -5.68
C THR A 148 -91.93 8.14 -4.40
N PHE A 149 -92.72 8.70 -3.54
CA PHE A 149 -93.27 8.02 -2.39
C PHE A 149 -94.77 8.40 -2.22
N LYS A 150 -95.50 7.60 -1.56
CA LYS A 150 -96.93 7.85 -1.33
C LYS A 150 -97.18 8.37 0.06
N VAL A 151 -97.90 9.42 0.24
CA VAL A 151 -98.35 9.97 1.51
C VAL A 151 -99.86 9.90 1.57
N ASN A 152 -100.43 9.97 2.78
CA ASN A 152 -101.87 10.11 2.94
C ASN A 152 -102.28 11.43 2.28
N LYS A 153 -103.43 11.42 1.61
CA LYS A 153 -103.97 12.64 1.03
C LYS A 153 -104.17 13.64 2.17
N ASN A 154 -103.84 14.90 1.98
CA ASN A 154 -103.85 16.04 2.91
C ASN A 154 -102.74 16.03 3.99
N GLU A 155 -101.71 15.22 3.79
CA GLU A 155 -100.47 15.42 4.58
C GLU A 155 -99.88 16.79 4.35
N THR A 156 -99.39 17.42 5.37
CA THR A 156 -98.74 18.71 5.29
C THR A 156 -97.28 18.61 4.97
N TRP A 157 -96.74 19.62 4.33
CA TRP A 157 -95.31 19.66 4.02
C TRP A 157 -94.46 19.43 5.26
N ASN A 158 -94.88 19.92 6.41
CA ASN A 158 -94.14 19.73 7.61
C ASN A 158 -93.98 18.24 7.99
N HIS A 159 -94.99 17.37 7.68
CA HIS A 159 -94.91 15.92 7.87
C HIS A 159 -94.20 15.19 6.73
N VAL A 160 -94.31 15.70 5.51
CA VAL A 160 -93.72 15.09 4.28
C VAL A 160 -92.30 15.50 4.05
N LYS A 161 -91.90 16.62 4.58
CA LYS A 161 -90.57 17.21 4.38
C LYS A 161 -89.40 16.31 4.70
N SER A 162 -89.54 15.56 5.82
CA SER A 162 -88.56 14.57 6.23
C SER A 162 -88.50 13.43 5.26
N LEU A 163 -89.67 12.94 4.80
CA LEU A 163 -89.73 11.84 3.78
C LEU A 163 -89.14 12.28 2.48
N ALA A 164 -89.42 13.47 1.98
CA ALA A 164 -88.82 14.04 0.81
C ALA A 164 -87.31 14.20 0.95
N ALA A 165 -86.91 14.68 2.10
CA ALA A 165 -85.47 14.82 2.43
C ALA A 165 -84.74 13.44 2.52
N ASP A 166 -85.47 12.43 2.97
CA ASP A 166 -84.94 11.04 3.07
C ASP A 166 -84.74 10.38 1.70
N THR A 167 -85.40 10.84 0.63
CA THR A 167 -85.26 10.33 -0.74
C THR A 167 -84.08 10.91 -1.47
N ILE A 168 -83.52 11.96 -0.95
CA ILE A 168 -82.39 12.69 -1.55
C ILE A 168 -81.23 12.79 -0.62
N GLU A 169 -80.10 13.05 -1.16
CA GLU A 169 -78.92 13.58 -0.51
C GLU A 169 -78.37 14.73 -1.38
N TYR A 170 -77.62 15.55 -0.79
CA TYR A 170 -76.95 16.60 -1.52
C TYR A 170 -75.58 16.13 -1.92
N ALA A 171 -75.18 16.49 -3.13
CA ALA A 171 -73.84 16.27 -3.55
C ALA A 171 -72.87 16.85 -2.51
N GLU A 172 -71.76 16.23 -2.33
CA GLU A 172 -70.79 16.61 -1.35
C GLU A 172 -70.45 18.12 -1.46
N GLY A 173 -70.59 18.81 -0.36
CA GLY A 173 -70.36 20.26 -0.31
C GLY A 173 -71.59 21.14 -0.57
N TYR A 174 -72.69 20.53 -0.68
CA TYR A 174 -73.95 21.23 -0.82
C TYR A 174 -74.89 20.85 0.33
N GLU A 175 -75.76 21.79 0.66
CA GLU A 175 -76.86 21.63 1.62
C GLU A 175 -78.15 22.17 1.07
N ASN A 176 -79.21 21.86 1.72
CA ASN A 176 -80.51 22.39 1.38
C ASN A 176 -80.52 23.90 1.55
N LYS A 177 -80.94 24.60 0.52
CA LYS A 177 -81.24 26.00 0.58
C LYS A 177 -82.73 26.25 0.83
N THR A 178 -83.54 25.58 0.09
CA THR A 178 -85.00 25.67 0.21
C THR A 178 -85.68 24.53 -0.61
N TRP A 179 -86.93 24.30 -0.38
CA TRP A 179 -87.80 23.39 -1.15
C TRP A 179 -88.84 24.19 -1.89
N LYS A 180 -89.06 23.90 -3.17
CA LYS A 180 -89.98 24.57 -4.07
C LYS A 180 -90.99 23.61 -4.65
N LEU A 181 -92.13 24.14 -5.14
CA LEU A 181 -93.12 23.37 -5.90
C LEU A 181 -92.70 23.33 -7.38
N THR A 182 -92.80 22.16 -7.98
CA THR A 182 -92.62 21.84 -9.39
C THR A 182 -91.20 21.87 -9.89
N ASP A 183 -90.47 22.94 -9.82
CA ASP A 183 -89.13 23.15 -10.39
C ASP A 183 -88.34 24.23 -9.65
N GLU A 184 -87.15 24.59 -10.14
CA GLU A 184 -86.25 25.58 -9.57
C GLU A 184 -86.87 26.99 -9.49
N LEU A 185 -87.81 27.30 -10.38
CA LEU A 185 -88.47 28.60 -10.44
C LEU A 185 -89.74 28.64 -9.61
N GLY A 186 -90.17 27.51 -9.10
CA GLY A 186 -91.39 27.36 -8.30
C GLY A 186 -91.37 28.15 -7.01
N GLN A 187 -92.56 28.28 -6.39
CA GLN A 187 -92.68 28.95 -5.10
C GLN A 187 -92.11 28.10 -3.97
N ASP A 188 -91.54 28.70 -2.95
CA ASP A 188 -91.05 28.01 -1.77
C ASP A 188 -92.24 27.35 -1.05
N ILE A 189 -92.04 26.09 -0.62
CA ILE A 189 -93.11 25.33 0.05
C ILE A 189 -93.16 25.72 1.50
N SER A 190 -94.31 26.26 1.92
CA SER A 190 -94.54 26.55 3.31
C SER A 190 -94.87 25.30 4.12
N ASP A 191 -94.55 25.27 5.40
CA ASP A 191 -94.79 24.09 6.28
C ASP A 191 -96.23 23.62 6.34
N ASN A 192 -97.17 24.49 6.09
CA ASN A 192 -98.62 24.19 6.08
C ASN A 192 -99.16 23.80 4.70
N TYR A 193 -98.32 23.70 3.67
CA TYR A 193 -98.78 23.28 2.37
C TYR A 193 -99.22 21.83 2.41
N GLN A 194 -100.45 21.54 1.92
CA GLN A 194 -101.06 20.22 1.93
C GLN A 194 -101.01 19.52 0.58
N PHE A 195 -100.58 18.29 0.53
CA PHE A 195 -100.53 17.48 -0.71
C PHE A 195 -101.89 16.82 -0.98
N ASN A 196 -102.62 17.37 -1.91
CA ASN A 196 -103.93 16.90 -2.35
C ASN A 196 -103.93 16.10 -3.65
N ALA A 197 -102.83 16.08 -4.36
CA ALA A 197 -102.58 15.40 -5.61
C ALA A 197 -101.10 15.02 -5.76
N ASN A 198 -100.81 14.18 -6.76
CA ASN A 198 -99.42 13.91 -7.12
C ASN A 198 -98.69 15.27 -7.39
N THR A 199 -97.64 15.49 -6.70
CA THR A 199 -96.93 16.75 -6.70
C THR A 199 -95.43 16.55 -6.78
N THR A 200 -94.73 17.34 -7.56
CA THR A 200 -93.28 17.40 -7.54
C THR A 200 -92.81 18.45 -6.51
N VAL A 201 -91.97 18.05 -5.64
CA VAL A 201 -91.23 18.93 -4.72
C VAL A 201 -89.77 19.00 -5.18
N TYR A 202 -89.27 20.20 -5.28
CA TYR A 202 -87.95 20.47 -5.84
C TYR A 202 -86.98 21.02 -4.78
N ALA A 203 -85.92 20.29 -4.54
CA ALA A 203 -84.89 20.71 -3.60
C ALA A 203 -83.90 21.64 -4.30
N VAL A 204 -83.66 22.77 -3.71
CA VAL A 204 -82.61 23.72 -4.20
C VAL A 204 -81.45 23.68 -3.22
N SER A 205 -80.30 23.45 -3.78
CA SER A 205 -79.08 23.40 -3.03
C SER A 205 -78.28 24.73 -2.96
N LYS A 206 -77.44 24.83 -2.04
CA LYS A 206 -76.40 25.87 -1.97
C LYS A 206 -75.09 25.29 -1.47
N ARG A 207 -73.97 25.90 -1.88
CA ARG A 207 -72.66 25.50 -1.35
C ARG A 207 -72.59 25.79 0.15
N ILE A 208 -72.08 24.82 0.90
CA ILE A 208 -71.80 24.99 2.32
C ILE A 208 -70.69 26.01 2.50
N ALA A 209 -70.96 27.06 3.21
CA ALA A 209 -69.98 28.07 3.57
C ALA A 209 -69.20 27.61 4.81
N ILE A 210 -67.89 27.69 4.76
CA ILE A 210 -66.98 27.37 5.83
C ILE A 210 -66.09 28.55 6.15
N THR A 211 -65.70 28.68 7.40
CA THR A 211 -64.81 29.73 7.88
C THR A 211 -63.37 29.24 7.94
N ILE A 212 -62.49 29.92 7.24
CA ILE A 212 -61.05 29.64 7.34
C ILE A 212 -60.43 30.69 8.29
N THR A 213 -59.74 30.20 9.30
CA THR A 213 -59.01 31.04 10.28
C THR A 213 -57.50 30.97 9.99
N VAL A 214 -56.89 32.12 9.69
CA VAL A 214 -55.47 32.18 9.47
C VAL A 214 -54.72 32.40 10.76
N GLN A 215 -53.77 31.52 11.01
CA GLN A 215 -52.86 31.56 12.16
C GLN A 215 -51.41 31.57 11.66
N GLY A 216 -50.48 31.77 12.55
CA GLY A 216 -49.06 31.68 12.22
C GLY A 216 -48.18 31.71 13.46
N ASP A 217 -46.91 31.36 13.28
CA ASP A 217 -45.91 31.41 14.32
C ASP A 217 -45.58 32.85 14.74
N THR A 218 -44.67 33.01 15.68
CA THR A 218 -44.27 34.32 16.25
C THR A 218 -43.64 35.28 15.23
N ASN A 219 -43.26 34.81 14.05
CA ASN A 219 -42.64 35.61 12.97
C ASN A 219 -43.66 36.00 11.88
N VAL A 220 -44.86 35.50 11.95
CA VAL A 220 -46.00 35.85 11.12
C VAL A 220 -46.78 37.03 11.72
N LEU A 221 -46.95 38.08 10.97
CA LEU A 221 -47.66 39.24 11.39
C LEU A 221 -48.94 39.39 10.52
N TYR A 222 -50.08 39.81 11.13
CA TYR A 222 -51.25 40.14 10.35
C TYR A 222 -51.12 41.52 9.67
N LYS A 223 -51.58 41.64 8.44
CA LYS A 223 -51.53 42.90 7.70
C LYS A 223 -52.50 43.93 8.31
N VAL A 224 -53.65 43.45 8.79
CA VAL A 224 -54.65 44.24 9.55
C VAL A 224 -54.89 43.52 10.89
N ALA A 225 -54.80 44.29 11.96
CA ALA A 225 -54.98 43.75 13.31
C ALA A 225 -56.41 43.19 13.48
N GLY A 226 -56.52 41.93 13.90
CA GLY A 226 -57.82 41.28 14.12
C GLY A 226 -58.44 40.62 12.86
N ASP A 227 -57.99 40.93 11.67
CA ASP A 227 -58.51 40.32 10.43
C ASP A 227 -57.81 39.00 10.13
N LYS A 228 -58.36 37.91 10.78
CA LYS A 228 -57.79 36.56 10.75
C LYS A 228 -58.61 35.55 9.95
N THR A 229 -59.84 35.92 9.56
CA THR A 229 -60.77 34.97 8.95
C THR A 229 -61.24 35.38 7.55
N PHE A 230 -61.65 34.41 6.79
CA PHE A 230 -62.36 34.61 5.52
C PHE A 230 -63.28 33.41 5.25
N THR A 231 -64.26 33.64 4.37
CA THR A 231 -65.21 32.59 4.00
C THR A 231 -64.69 31.86 2.78
N ALA A 232 -64.70 30.53 2.86
CA ALA A 232 -64.53 29.58 1.77
C ALA A 232 -65.76 28.69 1.67
N TYR A 233 -65.76 27.78 0.74
CA TYR A 233 -66.86 26.86 0.59
C TYR A 233 -66.40 25.45 0.66
N TYR A 234 -67.29 24.57 1.12
CA TYR A 234 -67.04 23.15 1.18
C TYR A 234 -66.45 22.60 -0.14
N GLY A 235 -65.37 21.85 -0.07
CA GLY A 235 -64.70 21.34 -1.22
C GLY A 235 -63.71 22.30 -1.93
N ASP A 236 -63.65 23.54 -1.49
CA ASP A 236 -62.64 24.47 -1.99
C ASP A 236 -61.23 23.89 -1.68
N THR A 237 -60.37 23.90 -2.67
CA THR A 237 -59.02 23.37 -2.50
C THR A 237 -58.11 24.42 -1.90
N TRP A 238 -57.05 23.94 -1.23
CA TRP A 238 -56.03 24.88 -0.75
C TRP A 238 -55.48 25.80 -1.78
N SER A 239 -55.24 25.27 -3.01
CA SER A 239 -54.79 26.12 -4.13
C SER A 239 -55.72 27.28 -4.45
N THR A 240 -57.04 27.08 -4.26
CA THR A 240 -58.07 28.08 -4.50
C THR A 240 -58.08 29.20 -3.44
N ILE A 241 -57.93 28.82 -2.18
CA ILE A 241 -58.07 29.76 -1.05
C ILE A 241 -56.77 30.30 -0.51
N LYS A 242 -55.62 29.69 -0.88
CA LYS A 242 -54.29 30.10 -0.45
C LYS A 242 -54.01 31.60 -0.66
N PRO A 243 -54.35 32.20 -1.81
CA PRO A 243 -54.12 33.65 -2.01
C PRO A 243 -54.82 34.54 -0.99
N GLN A 244 -56.02 34.14 -0.53
CA GLN A 244 -56.75 34.88 0.47
C GLN A 244 -56.08 34.78 1.85
N ALA A 245 -55.59 33.56 2.21
CA ALA A 245 -54.84 33.35 3.43
C ALA A 245 -53.53 34.17 3.42
N GLU A 246 -52.79 34.15 2.33
CA GLU A 246 -51.57 34.96 2.11
C GLU A 246 -51.86 36.46 2.14
N GLY A 247 -53.04 36.81 1.69
CA GLY A 247 -53.55 38.19 1.78
C GLY A 247 -53.66 38.74 3.19
N LYS A 248 -53.86 37.87 4.21
CA LYS A 248 -54.03 38.25 5.63
C LYS A 248 -52.72 38.50 6.38
N ILE A 249 -51.59 37.96 5.90
CA ILE A 249 -50.35 37.95 6.65
C ILE A 249 -49.17 38.59 5.95
N LYS A 250 -48.13 38.93 6.68
CA LYS A 250 -46.76 39.28 6.27
C LYS A 250 -45.77 38.70 7.26
N TYR A 251 -44.52 38.62 6.86
CA TYR A 251 -43.44 38.05 7.69
C TYR A 251 -42.58 39.15 8.29
N LYS A 252 -42.01 38.92 9.47
CA LYS A 252 -40.94 39.77 10.02
C LYS A 252 -39.76 39.88 9.05
N PRO A 253 -38.91 40.91 9.16
CA PRO A 253 -37.66 40.97 8.36
C PRO A 253 -36.87 39.69 8.45
N ASN A 254 -36.28 39.28 7.31
CA ASN A 254 -35.48 38.04 7.17
C ASN A 254 -36.22 36.70 7.30
N TYR A 255 -37.53 36.75 7.44
CA TYR A 255 -38.42 35.60 7.41
C TYR A 255 -39.22 35.53 6.13
N GLU A 256 -39.54 34.33 5.68
CA GLU A 256 -40.41 34.02 4.56
C GLU A 256 -41.32 32.84 4.88
N ASN A 257 -42.26 32.61 3.99
CA ASN A 257 -43.12 31.43 4.13
C ASN A 257 -42.33 30.13 4.00
N ARG A 258 -42.46 29.28 4.99
CA ARG A 258 -41.92 27.91 4.94
C ARG A 258 -42.94 26.95 4.33
N GLY A 259 -44.20 27.17 4.69
CA GLY A 259 -45.29 26.34 4.30
C GLY A 259 -46.56 26.69 5.06
N TRP A 260 -47.61 25.99 4.77
CA TRP A 260 -48.87 26.08 5.42
C TRP A 260 -49.28 24.74 6.00
N LYS A 261 -49.83 24.74 7.20
CA LYS A 261 -50.25 23.55 7.90
C LYS A 261 -51.73 23.65 8.25
N LEU A 262 -52.33 22.48 8.46
CA LEU A 262 -53.70 22.36 8.89
C LEU A 262 -53.79 22.57 10.39
N ASN A 263 -54.73 23.40 10.82
CA ASN A 263 -55.07 23.74 12.20
C ASN A 263 -53.98 24.52 12.97
N ASP A 264 -52.84 23.97 13.20
CA ASP A 264 -51.78 24.54 14.03
C ASP A 264 -50.38 24.16 13.59
N SER A 265 -49.39 24.51 14.37
CA SER A 265 -47.98 24.21 14.09
C SER A 265 -47.64 22.71 14.01
N ALA A 266 -48.43 21.86 14.63
CA ALA A 266 -48.28 20.40 14.62
C ALA A 266 -49.06 19.73 13.46
N GLY A 267 -49.94 20.48 12.82
CA GLY A 267 -50.82 20.01 11.74
C GLY A 267 -50.07 19.51 10.51
N ASN A 268 -50.76 18.74 9.69
CA ASN A 268 -50.24 18.24 8.42
C ASN A 268 -50.04 19.40 7.43
N SER A 269 -48.99 19.30 6.61
CA SER A 269 -48.74 20.29 5.57
C SER A 269 -49.89 20.34 4.57
N LEU A 270 -50.35 21.53 4.25
CA LEU A 270 -51.39 21.77 3.24
C LEU A 270 -50.81 21.66 1.83
N ILE A 271 -51.33 20.71 1.08
CA ILE A 271 -51.03 20.54 -0.34
C ILE A 271 -52.15 21.18 -1.19
N GLY A 272 -51.82 21.60 -2.40
CA GLY A 272 -52.76 22.31 -3.28
C GLY A 272 -54.11 21.65 -3.49
N THR A 273 -54.19 20.35 -3.45
CA THR A 273 -55.37 19.51 -3.66
C THR A 273 -56.17 19.23 -2.37
N TYR A 274 -55.68 19.68 -1.21
CA TYR A 274 -56.43 19.51 0.06
C TYR A 274 -57.77 20.25 -0.02
N LYS A 275 -58.84 19.55 0.24
CA LYS A 275 -60.21 20.06 0.24
C LYS A 275 -60.66 20.39 1.65
N PHE A 276 -61.22 21.53 1.83
CA PHE A 276 -61.82 21.98 3.13
C PHE A 276 -63.28 21.53 3.20
N THR A 277 -63.60 20.82 4.23
CA THR A 277 -64.95 20.24 4.45
C THR A 277 -65.61 20.72 5.73
N ALA A 278 -64.99 21.59 6.50
CA ALA A 278 -65.49 22.20 7.71
C ALA A 278 -64.70 23.47 8.05
N ASP A 279 -65.21 24.25 8.98
CA ASP A 279 -64.49 25.36 9.57
C ASP A 279 -63.11 24.91 10.04
N THR A 280 -62.09 25.58 9.58
CA THR A 280 -60.73 25.08 9.70
C THR A 280 -59.77 26.25 9.92
N ALA A 281 -58.79 26.01 10.75
CA ALA A 281 -57.65 26.92 10.83
C ALA A 281 -56.53 26.50 9.85
N VAL A 282 -55.86 27.47 9.27
CA VAL A 282 -54.65 27.27 8.45
C VAL A 282 -53.51 28.04 9.08
N PHE A 283 -52.43 27.36 9.30
CA PHE A 283 -51.29 27.90 10.03
C PHE A 283 -50.10 28.17 9.08
N ALA A 284 -49.71 29.43 9.00
CA ALA A 284 -48.52 29.82 8.27
C ALA A 284 -47.26 29.58 9.06
N GLU A 285 -46.40 28.77 8.57
CA GLU A 285 -45.10 28.49 9.14
C GLU A 285 -44.06 29.39 8.50
N SER A 286 -43.28 30.08 9.30
CA SER A 286 -42.17 30.88 8.79
C SER A 286 -40.85 30.14 8.84
N LYS A 287 -39.95 30.49 7.98
CA LYS A 287 -38.53 30.14 8.07
C LYS A 287 -37.69 31.39 7.85
N LEU A 288 -36.48 31.38 8.35
CA LEU A 288 -35.51 32.37 7.93
C LEU A 288 -35.30 32.25 6.43
N LYS A 289 -35.11 33.38 5.76
CA LYS A 289 -34.77 33.39 4.36
C LYS A 289 -33.45 32.63 4.15
N ASP A 290 -33.41 31.87 3.11
CA ASP A 290 -32.20 31.15 2.79
C ASP A 290 -31.16 32.09 2.15
N VAL A 291 -29.93 31.92 2.54
CA VAL A 291 -28.76 32.48 1.84
C VAL A 291 -28.02 31.37 1.12
N LYS A 292 -27.51 31.68 -0.03
CA LYS A 292 -26.79 30.74 -0.88
C LYS A 292 -25.33 30.70 -0.47
N LEU A 293 -24.83 29.52 -0.16
CA LEU A 293 -23.42 29.22 0.04
C LEU A 293 -22.91 28.50 -1.22
N THR A 294 -21.91 29.05 -1.87
CA THR A 294 -21.28 28.43 -3.03
C THR A 294 -19.93 27.90 -2.62
N ILE A 295 -19.71 26.60 -2.77
CA ILE A 295 -18.47 25.93 -2.39
C ILE A 295 -17.53 25.93 -3.57
N THR A 296 -16.29 26.37 -3.36
CA THR A 296 -15.21 26.40 -4.34
C THR A 296 -13.89 25.99 -3.70
N GLY A 297 -12.84 25.79 -4.48
CA GLY A 297 -11.50 25.53 -3.98
C GLY A 297 -10.53 25.23 -5.11
N ASN A 298 -9.25 25.21 -4.79
CA ASN A 298 -8.20 24.71 -5.68
C ASN A 298 -7.92 23.23 -5.35
N ASN A 299 -7.60 22.45 -6.36
CA ASN A 299 -7.23 21.03 -6.19
C ASN A 299 -8.22 20.22 -5.34
N VAL A 300 -9.50 20.48 -5.51
CA VAL A 300 -10.61 19.76 -4.88
C VAL A 300 -11.66 19.38 -5.91
N ASP A 301 -12.29 18.24 -5.69
CA ASP A 301 -13.51 17.84 -6.36
C ASP A 301 -14.67 18.08 -5.40
N ILE A 302 -15.73 18.76 -5.89
CA ILE A 302 -16.88 19.11 -5.07
C ILE A 302 -18.04 18.22 -5.45
N THR A 303 -18.53 17.44 -4.48
CA THR A 303 -19.71 16.57 -4.64
C THR A 303 -20.95 17.46 -4.86
N PRO A 304 -21.66 17.34 -5.98
CA PRO A 304 -22.85 18.13 -6.25
C PRO A 304 -23.97 17.90 -5.22
N PRO A 305 -24.76 18.95 -4.94
CA PRO A 305 -24.63 20.30 -5.47
C PRO A 305 -23.50 21.10 -4.80
N ALA A 306 -22.77 21.89 -5.53
CA ALA A 306 -21.76 22.82 -5.03
C ALA A 306 -22.36 24.04 -4.33
N GLU A 307 -23.67 24.14 -4.34
CA GLU A 307 -24.45 25.21 -3.72
C GLU A 307 -25.32 24.65 -2.61
N LEU A 308 -25.34 25.34 -1.48
CA LEU A 308 -26.17 25.05 -0.34
C LEU A 308 -27.02 26.28 -0.01
N TYR A 309 -28.27 26.06 0.35
CA TYR A 309 -29.15 27.10 0.85
C TYR A 309 -29.32 26.89 2.35
N VAL A 310 -28.94 27.87 3.12
CA VAL A 310 -29.00 27.82 4.60
C VAL A 310 -29.79 29.02 5.13
N PRO A 311 -30.49 28.90 6.25
CA PRO A 311 -31.20 30.00 6.86
C PRO A 311 -30.27 31.20 7.13
N TRP A 312 -30.78 32.42 6.93
CA TRP A 312 -30.08 33.65 7.26
C TRP A 312 -29.60 33.65 8.71
N GLY A 313 -28.33 33.91 8.95
CA GLY A 313 -27.74 33.89 10.27
C GLY A 313 -27.16 32.54 10.70
N THR A 314 -27.27 31.50 9.88
CA THR A 314 -26.56 30.22 10.11
C THR A 314 -25.07 30.46 10.27
N THR A 315 -24.45 29.81 11.22
CA THR A 315 -23.01 29.94 11.47
C THR A 315 -22.18 28.93 10.66
N TRP A 316 -20.90 29.25 10.46
CA TRP A 316 -19.95 28.31 9.86
C TRP A 316 -19.87 27.03 10.70
N GLY A 317 -19.78 27.15 12.03
CA GLY A 317 -19.70 26.00 12.93
C GLY A 317 -20.84 24.99 12.78
N GLU A 318 -22.07 25.49 12.49
CA GLU A 318 -23.25 24.62 12.25
C GLU A 318 -23.18 23.89 10.91
N LYS A 319 -22.49 24.44 9.91
CA LYS A 319 -22.50 23.91 8.54
C LYS A 319 -21.16 23.33 8.08
N LYS A 320 -20.08 23.58 8.78
CA LYS A 320 -18.75 23.17 8.36
C LYS A 320 -18.63 21.67 8.09
N ALA A 321 -19.21 20.81 8.93
CA ALA A 321 -19.13 19.37 8.76
C ALA A 321 -19.82 18.91 7.47
N GLU A 322 -21.00 19.51 7.15
CA GLU A 322 -21.72 19.22 5.90
C GLU A 322 -20.94 19.68 4.68
N ILE A 323 -20.36 20.87 4.74
CA ILE A 323 -19.57 21.46 3.65
C ILE A 323 -18.27 20.72 3.45
N MET A 324 -17.57 20.36 4.54
CA MET A 324 -16.36 19.55 4.51
C MET A 324 -16.62 18.19 3.87
N GLY A 325 -17.75 17.56 4.19
CA GLY A 325 -18.14 16.27 3.59
C GLY A 325 -18.43 16.32 2.08
N LYS A 326 -18.56 17.51 1.49
CA LYS A 326 -18.75 17.70 0.05
C LYS A 326 -17.46 17.93 -0.71
N VAL A 327 -16.36 18.21 -0.04
CA VAL A 327 -15.09 18.58 -0.66
C VAL A 327 -14.10 17.43 -0.53
N ASN A 328 -13.73 16.87 -1.65
CA ASN A 328 -12.73 15.82 -1.75
C ASN A 328 -11.45 16.44 -2.32
N PRO A 329 -10.39 16.58 -1.55
CA PRO A 329 -9.11 16.99 -2.10
C PRO A 329 -8.68 16.04 -3.22
N LYS A 330 -8.14 16.59 -4.30
CA LYS A 330 -7.50 15.77 -5.33
C LYS A 330 -6.36 14.97 -4.73
N PRO A 331 -5.96 13.85 -5.34
CA PRO A 331 -4.78 13.11 -4.90
C PRO A 331 -3.62 14.08 -4.63
N ASN A 332 -2.89 13.84 -3.56
CA ASN A 332 -1.72 14.64 -3.15
C ASN A 332 -2.02 16.01 -2.55
N PHE A 333 -3.27 16.32 -2.25
CA PHE A 333 -3.63 17.58 -1.61
C PHE A 333 -4.44 17.35 -0.34
N THR A 334 -4.30 18.25 0.62
CA THR A 334 -5.13 18.33 1.81
C THR A 334 -5.69 19.74 1.97
N VAL A 335 -6.93 19.84 2.48
CA VAL A 335 -7.51 21.14 2.82
C VAL A 335 -6.85 21.63 4.10
N ILE A 336 -6.29 22.84 4.05
CA ILE A 336 -5.61 23.47 5.18
C ILE A 336 -6.38 24.62 5.80
N ALA A 337 -7.28 25.26 5.04
CA ALA A 337 -8.10 26.36 5.54
C ALA A 337 -9.40 26.51 4.74
N TRP A 338 -10.39 27.10 5.38
CA TRP A 338 -11.67 27.47 4.77
C TRP A 338 -11.79 28.99 4.79
N LYS A 339 -11.99 29.60 3.63
CA LYS A 339 -11.94 31.07 3.47
C LYS A 339 -13.21 31.64 2.84
N LYS A 340 -13.49 32.91 3.10
CA LYS A 340 -14.58 33.66 2.45
C LYS A 340 -14.11 34.16 1.09
N ARG A 341 -14.90 34.00 0.04
CA ARG A 341 -14.72 34.43 -1.35
C ARG A 341 -13.69 33.60 -2.13
N ASP A 342 -12.41 33.67 -1.78
CA ASP A 342 -11.30 33.10 -2.52
C ASP A 342 -10.09 32.84 -1.60
N LYS A 343 -8.98 32.42 -2.17
CA LYS A 343 -7.75 32.10 -1.42
C LYS A 343 -7.18 33.27 -0.60
N THR A 344 -7.55 34.52 -0.94
CA THR A 344 -7.11 35.73 -0.22
C THR A 344 -8.11 36.19 0.83
N GLY A 345 -9.28 35.56 0.90
CA GLY A 345 -10.34 35.87 1.85
C GLY A 345 -9.97 35.56 3.29
N ALA A 346 -10.71 36.17 4.22
CA ALA A 346 -10.56 35.85 5.63
C ALA A 346 -10.93 34.38 5.90
N GLU A 347 -10.20 33.73 6.81
CA GLU A 347 -10.49 32.38 7.25
C GLU A 347 -11.82 32.34 8.01
N LEU A 348 -12.60 31.29 7.81
CA LEU A 348 -13.87 31.03 8.46
C LEU A 348 -13.62 30.42 9.85
N ILE A 349 -14.19 31.08 10.86
CA ILE A 349 -14.22 30.58 12.25
C ILE A 349 -15.66 30.21 12.64
N ASP A 350 -15.82 29.29 13.60
CA ASP A 350 -17.12 28.70 13.96
C ASP A 350 -18.24 29.73 14.25
N GLY A 351 -17.91 30.92 14.77
CA GLY A 351 -18.83 32.00 15.05
C GLY A 351 -19.23 32.87 13.84
N ASP A 352 -18.63 32.69 12.69
CA ASP A 352 -18.98 33.46 11.48
C ASP A 352 -20.39 33.15 10.99
N THR A 353 -21.20 34.20 10.82
CA THR A 353 -22.61 34.09 10.40
C THR A 353 -22.79 34.42 8.93
N PHE A 354 -23.61 33.65 8.23
CA PHE A 354 -23.99 33.90 6.84
C PHE A 354 -25.27 34.75 6.78
N ARG A 355 -25.12 36.02 6.39
CA ARG A 355 -26.20 36.98 6.25
C ARG A 355 -26.46 37.45 4.83
N SER A 356 -25.70 36.95 3.89
CA SER A 356 -25.81 37.15 2.45
C SER A 356 -25.20 36.00 1.68
N ASN A 357 -25.48 35.89 0.41
CA ASN A 357 -24.83 34.88 -0.46
C ASN A 357 -23.32 34.95 -0.29
N THR A 358 -22.71 33.83 -0.01
CA THR A 358 -21.29 33.74 0.36
C THR A 358 -20.62 32.61 -0.43
N VAL A 359 -19.44 32.89 -0.97
CA VAL A 359 -18.57 31.85 -1.51
C VAL A 359 -17.67 31.34 -0.37
N ILE A 360 -17.60 30.03 -0.24
CA ILE A 360 -16.74 29.30 0.70
C ILE A 360 -15.66 28.64 -0.11
N TYR A 361 -14.44 28.98 0.18
CA TYR A 361 -13.26 28.51 -0.56
C TYR A 361 -12.43 27.54 0.29
N ALA A 362 -12.26 26.32 -0.22
CA ALA A 362 -11.34 25.34 0.35
C ALA A 362 -9.93 25.61 -0.15
N GLU A 363 -9.05 26.06 0.72
CA GLU A 363 -7.63 26.22 0.43
C GLU A 363 -6.89 24.92 0.68
N THR A 364 -6.12 24.48 -0.32
CA THR A 364 -5.36 23.24 -0.22
C THR A 364 -3.87 23.47 -0.30
N ARG A 365 -3.11 22.57 0.29
CA ARG A 365 -1.67 22.42 0.03
C ARG A 365 -1.36 20.99 -0.39
N GLN A 366 -0.26 20.83 -1.09
CA GLN A 366 0.23 19.51 -1.47
C GLN A 366 0.68 18.74 -0.22
N ILE A 367 0.31 17.48 -0.15
CA ILE A 367 0.76 16.57 0.91
C ILE A 367 2.20 16.18 0.61
N ASN A 368 3.05 16.22 1.60
CA ASN A 368 4.39 15.66 1.52
C ASN A 368 4.41 14.30 2.22
N VAL A 369 5.27 13.45 1.75
CA VAL A 369 5.63 12.19 2.39
C VAL A 369 7.07 12.29 2.89
N THR A 370 7.34 11.62 4.00
CA THR A 370 8.66 11.51 4.60
C THR A 370 9.23 10.13 4.28
N ILE A 371 10.31 10.09 3.53
CA ILE A 371 11.09 8.88 3.28
C ILE A 371 12.23 8.87 4.28
N THR A 372 12.26 7.90 5.18
CA THR A 372 13.31 7.75 6.18
C THR A 372 14.26 6.65 5.76
N ILE A 373 15.52 7.02 5.52
CA ILE A 373 16.56 6.06 5.18
C ILE A 373 16.98 5.32 6.47
N LYS A 374 17.01 4.01 6.39
CA LYS A 374 17.37 3.08 7.48
C LYS A 374 18.56 2.23 7.09
N SER A 375 19.33 1.82 8.09
CA SER A 375 20.39 0.83 7.90
C SER A 375 19.78 -0.58 7.79
N GLY A 376 20.12 -1.29 6.73
CA GLY A 376 19.83 -2.71 6.56
C GLY A 376 20.95 -3.62 7.07
N GLY A 377 21.97 -3.05 7.72
CA GLY A 377 23.18 -3.70 8.20
C GLY A 377 24.41 -3.14 7.48
N HIS A 378 25.50 -2.92 8.22
CA HIS A 378 26.77 -2.41 7.69
C HIS A 378 26.67 -1.09 6.89
N VAL A 379 25.71 -0.24 7.29
CA VAL A 379 25.50 1.10 6.72
C VAL A 379 25.48 2.12 7.84
N GLN A 380 26.29 3.15 7.73
CA GLN A 380 26.26 4.35 8.55
C GLN A 380 25.34 5.37 7.88
N LEU A 381 24.45 5.95 8.66
CA LEU A 381 23.48 6.95 8.19
C LEU A 381 24.00 8.36 8.44
N ALA A 382 23.64 9.29 7.57
CA ALA A 382 23.83 10.72 7.79
C ALA A 382 23.07 11.18 9.07
N ALA A 383 23.45 12.31 9.64
CA ALA A 383 22.81 12.89 10.83
C ALA A 383 21.31 13.15 10.62
N ASP A 384 20.90 13.54 9.40
CA ASP A 384 19.52 13.61 8.98
C ASP A 384 19.29 12.61 7.83
N PRO A 385 18.72 11.43 8.13
CA PRO A 385 18.45 10.40 7.14
C PRO A 385 17.09 10.56 6.45
N THR A 386 16.41 11.71 6.60
CA THR A 386 15.09 11.94 6.05
C THR A 386 15.12 12.66 4.71
N ILE A 387 14.12 12.37 3.87
CA ILE A 387 13.86 13.02 2.59
C ILE A 387 12.36 13.36 2.56
N ILE A 388 12.03 14.65 2.47
CA ILE A 388 10.64 15.10 2.45
C ILE A 388 10.32 15.55 1.03
N LYS A 389 9.35 14.90 0.39
CA LYS A 389 8.94 15.16 -0.99
C LYS A 389 7.43 15.16 -1.13
N PRO A 390 6.90 15.73 -2.22
CA PRO A 390 5.47 15.62 -2.52
C PRO A 390 5.02 14.16 -2.64
N TYR A 391 3.82 13.89 -2.16
CA TYR A 391 3.11 12.62 -2.38
C TYR A 391 3.19 12.19 -3.86
N GLY A 392 3.40 10.90 -4.11
CA GLY A 392 3.55 10.34 -5.44
C GLY A 392 4.93 10.58 -6.07
N VAL A 393 5.93 11.04 -5.29
CA VAL A 393 7.31 11.11 -5.79
C VAL A 393 7.80 9.70 -6.13
N THR A 394 8.46 9.56 -7.27
CA THR A 394 9.05 8.28 -7.69
C THR A 394 10.42 8.08 -7.04
N TRP A 395 10.80 6.81 -6.83
CA TRP A 395 12.13 6.47 -6.32
C TRP A 395 13.24 7.02 -7.23
N GLY A 396 13.10 6.92 -8.55
CA GLY A 396 14.06 7.43 -9.51
C GLY A 396 14.39 8.92 -9.36
N ALA A 397 13.40 9.71 -8.88
CA ALA A 397 13.61 11.15 -8.65
C ALA A 397 14.40 11.47 -7.36
N ILE A 398 14.54 10.51 -6.43
CA ILE A 398 15.14 10.74 -5.11
C ILE A 398 16.27 9.79 -4.73
N LYS A 399 16.53 8.74 -5.51
CA LYS A 399 17.55 7.73 -5.21
C LYS A 399 18.95 8.31 -5.04
N ASP A 400 19.31 9.33 -5.84
CA ASP A 400 20.61 9.96 -5.74
C ASP A 400 20.74 10.79 -4.44
N GLU A 401 19.66 11.46 -4.02
CA GLU A 401 19.61 12.12 -2.72
C GLU A 401 19.71 11.08 -1.59
N ALA A 402 19.04 9.93 -1.71
CA ALA A 402 19.12 8.85 -0.74
C ALA A 402 20.54 8.27 -0.64
N LYS A 403 21.26 8.13 -1.76
CA LYS A 403 22.68 7.72 -1.77
C LYS A 403 23.55 8.63 -0.92
N THR A 404 23.28 9.92 -0.88
CA THR A 404 24.06 10.87 -0.03
C THR A 404 23.82 10.68 1.47
N LYS A 405 22.78 9.95 1.85
CA LYS A 405 22.41 9.72 3.26
C LYS A 405 23.09 8.50 3.87
N ILE A 406 23.87 7.76 3.11
CA ILE A 406 24.49 6.50 3.54
C ILE A 406 26.00 6.49 3.26
N THR A 407 26.70 5.70 4.09
CA THR A 407 28.07 5.27 3.83
C THR A 407 28.15 3.79 4.26
N CYS A 408 28.66 2.92 3.38
CA CYS A 408 28.85 1.52 3.74
C CYS A 408 30.05 1.35 4.68
N ASP A 409 29.98 0.39 5.60
CA ASP A 409 31.12 0.00 6.42
C ASP A 409 32.21 -0.64 5.56
N GLN A 410 33.47 -0.58 6.04
CA GLN A 410 34.58 -1.21 5.36
C GLN A 410 34.34 -2.70 5.14
N GLY A 411 34.56 -3.17 3.93
CA GLY A 411 34.31 -4.56 3.52
C GLY A 411 32.87 -4.86 3.11
N TYR A 412 32.08 -3.83 2.96
CA TYR A 412 30.70 -3.94 2.45
C TYR A 412 30.41 -2.94 1.35
N VAL A 413 29.66 -3.33 0.37
CA VAL A 413 29.14 -2.45 -0.69
C VAL A 413 27.63 -2.40 -0.66
N PHE A 414 27.11 -1.29 -1.13
CA PHE A 414 25.65 -1.13 -1.32
C PHE A 414 25.12 -2.21 -2.27
N ALA A 415 24.05 -2.88 -1.87
CA ALA A 415 23.43 -3.93 -2.67
C ALA A 415 22.10 -3.47 -3.29
N ALA A 416 21.16 -2.99 -2.45
CA ALA A 416 19.85 -2.60 -2.91
C ALA A 416 19.13 -1.69 -1.91
N TRP A 417 18.14 -0.98 -2.41
CA TRP A 417 17.15 -0.26 -1.61
C TRP A 417 15.90 -1.10 -1.41
N LYS A 418 15.46 -1.30 -0.17
CA LYS A 418 14.29 -2.11 0.18
C LYS A 418 13.21 -1.26 0.87
N LYS A 419 11.96 -1.41 0.46
CA LYS A 419 10.81 -0.67 1.04
C LYS A 419 10.31 -1.35 2.32
N GLY A 420 10.19 -0.62 3.40
CA GLY A 420 9.55 -1.01 4.66
C GLY A 420 10.38 -1.90 5.58
N SER A 421 11.28 -2.74 5.06
CA SER A 421 12.17 -3.61 5.84
C SER A 421 13.34 -4.09 4.99
N THR A 422 14.34 -4.73 5.63
CA THR A 422 15.48 -5.36 4.92
C THR A 422 15.07 -6.51 3.99
N SER A 423 13.95 -7.16 4.26
CA SER A 423 13.34 -8.19 3.40
C SER A 423 12.20 -7.64 2.53
N GLY A 424 11.98 -6.32 2.55
CA GLY A 424 10.96 -5.66 1.77
C GLY A 424 11.19 -5.73 0.27
N LYS A 425 10.19 -5.27 -0.50
CA LYS A 425 10.31 -5.14 -1.95
C LYS A 425 11.49 -4.24 -2.31
N GLU A 426 12.27 -4.65 -3.27
CA GLU A 426 13.28 -3.80 -3.88
C GLU A 426 12.64 -2.62 -4.62
N LEU A 427 13.26 -1.45 -4.49
CA LEU A 427 12.80 -0.21 -5.11
C LEU A 427 13.38 -0.03 -6.50
N PHE A 428 12.50 0.23 -7.45
CA PHE A 428 12.83 0.58 -8.83
C PHE A 428 12.41 2.02 -9.13
N ASP A 429 12.98 2.61 -10.15
CA ASP A 429 12.77 4.04 -10.50
C ASP A 429 11.32 4.48 -10.61
N ILE A 430 10.41 3.56 -10.95
CA ILE A 430 8.97 3.80 -11.10
C ILE A 430 8.17 3.68 -9.80
N ASP A 431 8.77 3.19 -8.70
CA ASP A 431 8.03 3.01 -7.44
C ASP A 431 7.71 4.37 -6.81
N GLU A 432 6.45 4.57 -6.50
CA GLU A 432 5.93 5.82 -5.92
C GLU A 432 5.77 5.73 -4.40
N PHE A 433 5.86 6.89 -3.74
CA PHE A 433 5.64 7.04 -2.30
C PHE A 433 4.36 7.83 -2.04
N GLU A 434 3.37 7.11 -1.52
CA GLU A 434 2.05 7.63 -1.18
C GLU A 434 1.82 7.79 0.33
N GLU A 435 2.78 7.40 1.14
CA GLU A 435 2.77 7.49 2.60
C GLU A 435 4.19 7.62 3.15
N ASP A 436 4.30 8.04 4.41
CA ASP A 436 5.57 8.03 5.12
C ASP A 436 6.15 6.62 5.12
N THR A 437 7.38 6.48 4.64
CA THR A 437 7.95 5.17 4.34
C THR A 437 9.39 5.06 4.83
N ASP A 438 9.70 3.98 5.51
CA ASP A 438 11.08 3.59 5.80
C ASP A 438 11.69 2.88 4.57
N VAL A 439 12.89 3.30 4.17
CA VAL A 439 13.65 2.72 3.07
C VAL A 439 14.99 2.21 3.60
N TYR A 440 15.23 0.94 3.43
CA TYR A 440 16.43 0.27 3.95
C TYR A 440 17.51 0.16 2.88
N ALA A 441 18.68 0.69 3.19
CA ALA A 441 19.90 0.44 2.41
C ALA A 441 20.47 -0.90 2.85
N THR A 442 20.47 -1.89 1.96
CA THR A 442 21.09 -3.20 2.21
C THR A 442 22.47 -3.24 1.60
N THR A 443 23.32 -4.08 2.17
CA THR A 443 24.70 -4.27 1.71
C THR A 443 24.99 -5.74 1.44
N GLN A 444 26.00 -5.97 0.64
CA GLN A 444 26.64 -7.27 0.50
C GLN A 444 28.11 -7.19 0.91
N ALA A 445 28.65 -8.28 1.44
CA ALA A 445 30.06 -8.32 1.75
C ALA A 445 30.90 -8.26 0.46
N VAL A 446 31.97 -7.47 0.51
CA VAL A 446 32.97 -7.46 -0.56
C VAL A 446 33.66 -8.83 -0.59
N PRO A 447 33.84 -9.45 -1.75
CA PRO A 447 34.59 -10.68 -1.85
C PRO A 447 36.00 -10.51 -1.27
N VAL A 448 36.44 -11.48 -0.49
CA VAL A 448 37.74 -11.41 0.22
C VAL A 448 38.77 -12.23 -0.51
N SER A 449 39.86 -11.59 -0.96
CA SER A 449 41.05 -12.33 -1.34
C SER A 449 41.74 -12.87 -0.09
N GLU A 450 41.81 -14.20 0.05
CA GLU A 450 42.59 -14.81 1.13
C GLU A 450 44.06 -14.43 1.04
N GLY A 451 44.62 -13.93 2.12
CA GLY A 451 46.01 -13.47 2.15
C GLY A 451 46.87 -14.15 3.21
N VAL A 452 48.12 -14.23 2.93
CA VAL A 452 49.16 -14.69 3.84
C VAL A 452 50.04 -13.54 4.26
N LYS A 453 50.24 -13.38 5.56
CA LYS A 453 51.18 -12.38 6.07
C LYS A 453 52.62 -12.83 5.90
N VAL A 454 53.41 -12.02 5.21
CA VAL A 454 54.84 -12.23 4.98
C VAL A 454 55.62 -11.26 5.87
N THR A 455 56.57 -11.79 6.62
CA THR A 455 57.46 -11.00 7.51
C THR A 455 58.91 -11.29 7.15
N PRO A 456 59.48 -10.49 6.22
CA PRO A 456 60.88 -10.64 5.85
C PRO A 456 61.85 -10.34 7.02
N PRO A 457 63.11 -10.82 6.95
CA PRO A 457 64.14 -10.52 7.95
C PRO A 457 64.43 -9.04 8.07
N ALA A 458 64.49 -8.49 9.26
CA ALA A 458 64.76 -7.06 9.54
C ALA A 458 66.13 -6.58 8.97
N GLY A 459 67.10 -7.51 8.83
CA GLY A 459 68.41 -7.22 8.24
C GLY A 459 68.47 -7.30 6.74
N GLY A 460 67.31 -7.53 6.07
CA GLY A 460 67.23 -7.75 4.63
C GLY A 460 67.69 -9.15 4.17
N ILE A 461 67.61 -9.36 2.86
CA ILE A 461 68.03 -10.56 2.17
C ILE A 461 69.27 -10.23 1.32
N THR A 462 70.43 -10.72 1.74
CA THR A 462 71.68 -10.56 1.01
C THR A 462 71.85 -11.71 0.01
N GLY A 463 71.96 -11.35 -1.26
CA GLY A 463 72.03 -12.30 -2.35
C GLY A 463 73.40 -13.01 -2.40
N HIS A 464 73.45 -14.11 -3.17
CA HIS A 464 74.62 -14.96 -3.39
C HIS A 464 74.98 -15.08 -4.83
N ALA A 465 76.23 -15.49 -5.06
CA ALA A 465 76.68 -15.92 -6.37
C ALA A 465 76.02 -17.25 -6.75
N VAL A 466 75.43 -17.28 -7.98
CA VAL A 466 74.80 -18.52 -8.49
C VAL A 466 75.89 -19.49 -8.95
N LEU A 467 75.81 -20.76 -8.51
CA LEU A 467 76.74 -21.80 -8.93
C LEU A 467 76.63 -22.09 -10.42
N PRO A 468 77.75 -22.35 -11.12
CA PRO A 468 77.75 -22.74 -12.52
C PRO A 468 76.88 -23.98 -12.77
N ASN A 469 76.24 -24.04 -13.92
CA ASN A 469 75.37 -25.13 -14.38
C ASN A 469 74.19 -25.52 -13.47
N THR A 470 73.75 -24.61 -12.63
CA THR A 470 72.51 -24.78 -11.83
C THR A 470 71.29 -24.11 -12.48
N LEU A 471 71.46 -23.44 -13.61
CA LEU A 471 70.38 -22.73 -14.35
C LEU A 471 70.47 -23.07 -15.86
N PRO A 472 69.32 -23.01 -16.59
CA PRO A 472 69.27 -23.33 -18.02
C PRO A 472 70.15 -22.43 -18.90
N GLY A 473 70.51 -21.25 -18.42
CA GLY A 473 71.28 -20.24 -19.10
C GLY A 473 72.19 -19.46 -18.17
N THR A 474 73.05 -18.66 -18.69
CA THR A 474 74.08 -17.87 -17.99
C THR A 474 73.65 -16.41 -17.82
N ASP A 475 72.62 -15.95 -18.49
CA ASP A 475 72.20 -14.57 -18.46
C ASP A 475 71.48 -14.21 -17.13
N ALA A 476 71.34 -12.93 -16.90
CA ALA A 476 70.77 -12.40 -15.64
C ALA A 476 69.28 -12.77 -15.44
N THR A 477 68.56 -13.15 -16.47
CA THR A 477 67.13 -13.47 -16.44
C THR A 477 66.80 -14.75 -15.68
N TRP A 478 67.84 -15.60 -15.34
CA TRP A 478 67.69 -16.82 -14.53
C TRP A 478 68.09 -16.67 -13.08
N LYS A 479 68.67 -15.52 -12.70
CA LYS A 479 69.29 -15.32 -11.38
C LYS A 479 68.41 -14.70 -10.33
N GLY A 480 67.14 -14.44 -10.65
CA GLY A 480 66.25 -13.74 -9.75
C GLY A 480 66.69 -12.33 -9.37
N VAL A 481 66.27 -11.84 -8.24
CA VAL A 481 66.59 -10.49 -7.75
C VAL A 481 67.50 -10.46 -6.52
N PHE A 482 67.70 -11.57 -5.81
CA PHE A 482 68.64 -11.65 -4.67
C PHE A 482 70.00 -12.10 -5.17
N ILE A 483 70.68 -11.19 -5.86
CA ILE A 483 71.96 -11.43 -6.55
C ILE A 483 73.15 -11.09 -5.67
N ASP A 484 74.29 -11.63 -6.01
CA ASP A 484 75.56 -11.33 -5.30
C ASP A 484 75.82 -9.83 -5.19
N GLY A 485 76.26 -9.39 -3.99
CA GLY A 485 76.54 -8.00 -3.69
C GLY A 485 75.27 -7.11 -3.46
N ARG A 486 74.05 -7.68 -3.52
CA ARG A 486 72.84 -6.94 -3.26
C ARG A 486 72.18 -7.40 -1.96
N THR A 487 71.80 -6.40 -1.07
CA THR A 487 70.94 -6.62 0.09
C THR A 487 69.59 -5.97 -0.19
N VAL A 488 68.55 -6.76 -0.15
CA VAL A 488 67.14 -6.31 -0.40
C VAL A 488 66.42 -6.21 0.92
N ASN A 489 65.98 -5.03 1.29
CA ASN A 489 65.15 -4.81 2.46
C ASN A 489 63.67 -4.75 2.04
N LEU A 490 62.85 -5.66 2.59
CA LEU A 490 61.44 -5.70 2.38
C LEU A 490 60.65 -5.40 3.66
N ASN A 491 59.61 -4.59 3.54
CA ASN A 491 58.66 -4.40 4.61
C ASN A 491 57.78 -5.63 4.80
N ALA A 492 57.13 -5.77 5.93
CA ALA A 492 56.09 -6.79 6.08
C ALA A 492 54.85 -6.43 5.23
N TYR A 493 54.31 -7.42 4.56
CA TYR A 493 53.16 -7.29 3.64
C TYR A 493 52.24 -8.49 3.73
N ASN A 494 51.01 -8.38 3.21
CA ASN A 494 50.14 -9.48 2.93
C ASN A 494 50.21 -9.78 1.43
N ILE A 495 50.14 -11.07 1.04
CA ILE A 495 50.10 -11.50 -0.34
C ILE A 495 48.95 -12.48 -0.53
N GLY A 496 48.22 -12.36 -1.62
CA GLY A 496 47.14 -13.26 -2.00
C GLY A 496 47.59 -14.73 -1.96
N LYS A 497 46.88 -15.56 -1.25
CA LYS A 497 47.11 -17.00 -1.13
C LYS A 497 47.06 -17.68 -2.49
N TYR A 498 46.23 -17.14 -3.35
CA TYR A 498 45.97 -17.56 -4.73
C TYR A 498 46.23 -16.42 -5.71
N GLU A 499 46.30 -16.75 -6.97
CA GLU A 499 46.13 -15.81 -8.09
C GLU A 499 44.71 -15.21 -8.04
N VAL A 500 44.47 -14.02 -8.59
CA VAL A 500 43.11 -13.46 -8.72
C VAL A 500 42.29 -14.36 -9.63
N THR A 501 41.14 -14.85 -9.16
CA THR A 501 40.29 -15.74 -9.96
C THR A 501 39.40 -14.95 -10.94
N VAL A 502 38.91 -15.63 -11.99
CA VAL A 502 37.90 -15.07 -12.91
C VAL A 502 36.69 -14.58 -12.12
N LYS A 503 36.22 -15.34 -11.13
CA LYS A 503 35.11 -14.95 -10.27
C LYS A 503 35.37 -13.62 -9.57
N LEU A 504 36.48 -13.50 -8.85
CA LEU A 504 36.83 -12.27 -8.12
C LEU A 504 37.01 -11.08 -9.05
N TRP A 505 37.66 -11.34 -10.23
CA TRP A 505 37.82 -10.31 -11.26
C TRP A 505 36.46 -9.75 -11.70
N ASN A 506 35.53 -10.63 -12.08
CA ASN A 506 34.20 -10.23 -12.58
C ASN A 506 33.38 -9.50 -11.53
N GLU A 507 33.38 -9.97 -10.25
CA GLU A 507 32.66 -9.32 -9.15
C GLU A 507 33.14 -7.87 -8.94
N VAL A 508 34.44 -7.62 -9.03
CA VAL A 508 35.00 -6.25 -8.92
C VAL A 508 34.70 -5.44 -10.17
N CYS A 509 34.81 -6.00 -11.38
CA CYS A 509 34.47 -5.29 -12.60
C CYS A 509 33.02 -4.87 -12.66
N GLU A 510 32.10 -5.71 -12.22
CA GLU A 510 30.68 -5.37 -12.16
C GLU A 510 30.43 -4.16 -11.22
N TRP A 511 31.05 -4.16 -10.06
CA TRP A 511 30.98 -3.01 -9.14
C TRP A 511 31.64 -1.76 -9.75
N ALA A 512 32.77 -1.92 -10.45
CA ALA A 512 33.56 -0.84 -11.00
C ALA A 512 32.85 -0.05 -12.12
N LYS A 513 31.95 -0.70 -12.89
CA LYS A 513 31.15 -0.06 -13.94
C LYS A 513 30.41 1.18 -13.43
N ASP A 514 29.81 1.08 -12.25
CA ASP A 514 29.06 2.17 -11.62
C ASP A 514 29.92 3.20 -10.88
N HIS A 515 31.24 2.95 -10.77
CA HIS A 515 32.18 3.77 -9.99
C HIS A 515 33.24 4.49 -10.83
N GLY A 516 33.01 4.51 -12.15
CA GLY A 516 33.82 5.27 -13.11
C GLY A 516 35.19 4.65 -13.43
N TYR A 517 35.31 3.34 -13.27
CA TYR A 517 36.49 2.58 -13.74
C TYR A 517 36.30 2.08 -15.17
N LEU A 518 37.35 2.09 -15.97
CA LEU A 518 37.39 1.57 -17.34
C LEU A 518 38.60 0.66 -17.53
N PHE A 519 38.35 -0.52 -18.03
CA PHE A 519 39.33 -1.55 -18.36
C PHE A 519 39.46 -1.72 -19.88
N ASP A 520 40.64 -2.08 -20.35
CA ASP A 520 40.84 -2.41 -21.76
C ASP A 520 40.30 -3.82 -22.10
N PHE A 521 40.24 -4.70 -21.07
CA PHE A 521 39.62 -6.00 -21.16
C PHE A 521 38.15 -5.91 -20.60
N ASP A 522 37.18 -6.29 -21.44
CA ASP A 522 35.79 -6.41 -21.03
C ASP A 522 35.42 -7.90 -20.87
N PRO A 523 35.07 -8.34 -19.63
CA PRO A 523 34.67 -9.74 -19.42
C PRO A 523 33.39 -10.14 -20.16
N GLU A 524 32.57 -9.17 -20.63
CA GLU A 524 31.37 -9.45 -21.42
C GLU A 524 31.69 -9.91 -22.84
N ASP A 525 32.94 -9.67 -23.34
CA ASP A 525 33.38 -10.08 -24.67
C ASP A 525 33.84 -11.55 -24.75
N GLU A 526 33.92 -12.27 -23.60
CA GLU A 526 34.29 -13.68 -23.59
C GLU A 526 33.22 -14.55 -22.93
N ASP A 527 32.91 -15.72 -23.49
CA ASP A 527 32.06 -16.79 -22.92
C ASP A 527 32.69 -17.42 -21.66
N THR A 528 33.17 -16.60 -20.71
CA THR A 528 33.85 -17.05 -19.49
C THR A 528 32.78 -17.16 -18.37
N PRO A 529 32.63 -18.36 -17.75
CA PRO A 529 31.69 -18.52 -16.63
C PRO A 529 32.01 -17.55 -15.47
N THR A 530 31.01 -16.81 -14.99
CA THR A 530 31.20 -15.83 -13.93
C THR A 530 31.61 -16.43 -12.56
N GLU A 531 31.38 -17.72 -12.36
CA GLU A 531 31.70 -18.49 -11.13
C GLU A 531 32.95 -19.36 -11.29
N ASP A 532 33.93 -18.96 -12.08
CA ASP A 532 35.13 -19.75 -12.39
C ASP A 532 36.23 -19.47 -11.36
N ASP A 533 36.70 -20.51 -10.67
CA ASP A 533 37.81 -20.47 -9.74
C ASP A 533 39.19 -20.60 -10.41
N ARG A 534 39.28 -20.64 -11.73
CA ARG A 534 40.57 -20.54 -12.46
C ARG A 534 41.14 -19.12 -12.32
N PRO A 535 42.49 -18.97 -12.39
CA PRO A 535 43.07 -17.64 -12.34
C PRO A 535 42.62 -16.79 -13.54
N MET A 536 42.33 -15.51 -13.32
CA MET A 536 42.10 -14.57 -14.37
C MET A 536 43.32 -14.47 -15.30
N ALA A 537 43.09 -14.45 -16.59
CA ALA A 537 44.13 -14.28 -17.60
C ALA A 537 43.60 -13.47 -18.78
N ASN A 538 44.44 -13.23 -19.81
CA ASN A 538 44.12 -12.36 -20.92
C ASN A 538 43.86 -10.90 -20.49
N ILE A 539 44.57 -10.44 -19.49
CA ILE A 539 44.50 -9.09 -18.93
C ILE A 539 45.85 -8.40 -19.05
N SER A 540 45.83 -7.11 -19.27
CA SER A 540 47.03 -6.29 -19.35
C SER A 540 47.51 -5.89 -17.92
N TRP A 541 48.78 -5.43 -17.83
CA TRP A 541 49.27 -4.83 -16.59
C TRP A 541 48.49 -3.55 -16.27
N THR A 542 48.11 -2.75 -17.29
CA THR A 542 47.32 -1.53 -17.13
C THR A 542 45.92 -1.81 -16.56
N ASP A 543 45.27 -2.91 -16.98
CA ASP A 543 44.01 -3.36 -16.36
C ASP A 543 44.20 -3.73 -14.89
N CYS A 544 45.30 -4.45 -14.56
CA CYS A 544 45.58 -4.83 -13.17
C CYS A 544 45.74 -3.60 -12.28
N ILE A 545 46.33 -2.49 -12.75
CA ILE A 545 46.52 -1.24 -12.00
C ILE A 545 45.17 -0.60 -11.67
N ALA A 546 44.32 -0.41 -12.68
CA ALA A 546 42.99 0.17 -12.48
C ALA A 546 42.13 -0.76 -11.60
N TRP A 547 42.18 -2.07 -11.83
CA TRP A 547 41.41 -3.06 -11.07
C TRP A 547 41.82 -3.13 -9.59
N CYS A 548 43.11 -3.06 -9.26
CA CYS A 548 43.56 -3.00 -7.86
C CYS A 548 43.00 -1.79 -7.12
N ASN A 549 42.91 -0.64 -7.78
CA ASN A 549 42.31 0.55 -7.22
C ASN A 549 40.80 0.38 -7.09
N ALA A 550 40.10 -0.21 -8.05
CA ALA A 550 38.67 -0.52 -7.98
C ALA A 550 38.38 -1.45 -6.79
N TYR A 551 39.13 -2.52 -6.65
CA TYR A 551 38.99 -3.44 -5.51
C TYR A 551 39.31 -2.76 -4.17
N THR A 552 40.27 -1.84 -4.15
CA THR A 552 40.59 -1.04 -2.96
C THR A 552 39.42 -0.11 -2.60
N GLU A 553 38.90 0.64 -3.57
CA GLU A 553 37.74 1.52 -3.35
C GLU A 553 36.53 0.72 -2.90
N MET A 554 36.25 -0.43 -3.53
CA MET A 554 35.19 -1.37 -3.15
C MET A 554 35.33 -1.84 -1.69
N TRP A 555 36.55 -2.18 -1.25
CA TRP A 555 36.81 -2.66 0.11
C TRP A 555 36.75 -1.58 1.18
N PHE A 556 37.29 -0.39 0.90
CA PHE A 556 37.38 0.71 1.87
C PHE A 556 36.21 1.70 1.78
N GLY A 557 35.38 1.63 0.74
CA GLY A 557 34.33 2.60 0.45
C GLY A 557 34.85 4.01 0.11
N THR A 558 36.15 4.12 -0.22
CA THR A 558 36.82 5.39 -0.52
C THR A 558 38.07 5.17 -1.33
N THR A 559 38.44 6.14 -2.17
CA THR A 559 39.68 6.15 -2.94
C THR A 559 40.93 6.52 -2.14
N ASN A 560 40.77 6.90 -0.86
CA ASN A 560 41.90 7.38 -0.05
C ASN A 560 43.03 6.37 0.13
N GLU A 561 42.71 5.08 0.15
CA GLU A 561 43.68 3.98 0.29
C GLU A 561 44.11 3.38 -1.06
N CYS A 562 43.61 3.89 -2.19
CA CYS A 562 44.10 3.48 -3.51
C CYS A 562 45.61 3.77 -3.68
N VAL A 563 46.33 2.76 -4.13
CA VAL A 563 47.80 2.78 -4.22
C VAL A 563 48.27 3.47 -5.49
N TYR A 564 47.59 3.24 -6.62
CA TYR A 564 48.03 3.73 -7.92
C TYR A 564 47.41 5.08 -8.26
N ARG A 565 48.31 6.06 -8.53
CA ARG A 565 47.95 7.44 -8.80
C ARG A 565 48.59 7.93 -10.08
N LYS A 566 48.03 8.95 -10.71
CA LYS A 566 48.58 9.53 -11.93
C LYS A 566 49.93 10.14 -11.70
N ASP A 567 50.16 10.74 -10.53
CA ASP A 567 51.47 11.27 -10.11
C ASP A 567 51.52 11.39 -8.59
N SER A 568 52.67 11.74 -8.06
CA SER A 568 52.92 11.92 -6.63
C SER A 568 52.36 13.24 -6.06
N ALA A 569 52.02 14.20 -6.91
CA ALA A 569 51.62 15.56 -6.49
C ALA A 569 50.11 15.77 -6.51
N SER A 570 49.42 15.32 -7.54
CA SER A 570 47.98 15.53 -7.68
C SER A 570 47.14 14.65 -6.74
N GLY A 571 47.68 13.50 -6.37
CA GLY A 571 46.94 12.51 -5.62
C GLY A 571 45.73 11.90 -6.36
N GLU A 572 45.61 12.19 -7.67
CA GLU A 572 44.51 11.65 -8.49
C GLU A 572 44.68 10.14 -8.70
N VAL A 573 43.61 9.41 -8.38
CA VAL A 573 43.58 7.95 -8.48
C VAL A 573 43.38 7.51 -9.91
N ILE A 574 44.13 6.52 -10.34
CA ILE A 574 43.95 5.89 -11.64
C ILE A 574 42.70 5.04 -11.61
N LYS A 575 41.73 5.38 -12.47
CA LYS A 575 40.48 4.64 -12.67
C LYS A 575 40.38 4.02 -14.08
N HIS A 576 41.18 4.52 -15.02
CA HIS A 576 41.17 4.01 -16.40
C HIS A 576 42.48 3.31 -16.68
N ALA A 577 42.42 2.11 -17.27
CA ALA A 577 43.58 1.35 -17.66
C ALA A 577 44.51 2.16 -18.57
N SER A 578 43.96 2.95 -19.49
CA SER A 578 44.70 3.85 -20.38
C SER A 578 45.54 4.94 -19.68
N ASP A 579 45.25 5.25 -18.44
CA ASP A 579 46.00 6.25 -17.63
C ASP A 579 47.19 5.63 -16.89
N SER A 580 47.38 4.30 -16.98
CA SER A 580 48.30 3.56 -16.10
C SER A 580 49.80 3.58 -16.58
N ASP A 581 50.06 3.98 -17.79
CA ASP A 581 51.45 3.94 -18.35
C ASP A 581 52.44 4.82 -17.54
N SER A 582 51.95 5.91 -16.97
CA SER A 582 52.75 6.84 -16.12
C SER A 582 52.46 6.69 -14.63
N ALA A 583 51.90 5.57 -14.22
CA ALA A 583 51.42 5.35 -12.85
C ALA A 583 52.53 5.59 -11.79
N TYR A 584 52.14 6.25 -10.71
CA TYR A 584 52.89 6.36 -9.48
C TYR A 584 52.30 5.42 -8.43
N CYS A 585 53.15 4.64 -7.75
CA CYS A 585 52.78 3.72 -6.69
C CYS A 585 53.07 4.35 -5.32
N ASP A 586 52.05 4.65 -4.53
CA ASP A 586 52.14 5.10 -3.14
C ASP A 586 52.15 3.93 -2.16
N PHE A 587 53.32 3.40 -1.87
CA PHE A 587 53.52 2.29 -0.94
C PHE A 587 53.12 2.60 0.51
N SER A 588 52.76 3.81 0.86
CA SER A 588 52.25 4.14 2.17
C SER A 588 50.78 3.78 2.35
N LYS A 589 50.07 3.55 1.28
CA LYS A 589 48.63 3.19 1.27
C LYS A 589 48.39 1.73 1.64
N LYS A 590 47.21 1.43 2.17
CA LYS A 590 46.81 0.09 2.61
C LYS A 590 46.11 -0.73 1.52
N GLY A 591 45.78 -0.11 0.41
CA GLY A 591 45.03 -0.72 -0.68
C GLY A 591 45.77 -1.88 -1.36
N TYR A 592 45.04 -2.57 -2.20
CA TYR A 592 45.53 -3.68 -3.02
C TYR A 592 46.41 -3.19 -4.16
N ARG A 593 47.46 -3.96 -4.45
CA ARG A 593 48.41 -3.68 -5.54
C ARG A 593 49.04 -4.94 -6.06
N LEU A 594 49.76 -4.85 -7.16
CA LEU A 594 50.68 -5.87 -7.64
C LEU A 594 51.84 -6.03 -6.65
N PRO A 595 52.43 -7.22 -6.52
CA PRO A 595 53.70 -7.41 -5.82
C PRO A 595 54.82 -6.63 -6.54
N THR A 596 55.78 -6.10 -5.79
CA THR A 596 57.08 -5.85 -6.41
C THR A 596 57.75 -7.16 -6.75
N GLU A 597 58.67 -7.17 -7.71
CA GLU A 597 59.37 -8.38 -8.08
C GLU A 597 60.10 -9.01 -6.90
N ALA A 598 60.67 -8.19 -6.02
CA ALA A 598 61.37 -8.65 -4.83
C ALA A 598 60.42 -9.28 -3.78
N GLU A 599 59.22 -8.70 -3.59
CA GLU A 599 58.19 -9.30 -2.73
C GLU A 599 57.71 -10.65 -3.29
N TRP A 600 57.47 -10.70 -4.61
CA TRP A 600 57.04 -11.92 -5.29
C TRP A 600 58.06 -13.04 -5.11
N GLU A 601 59.36 -12.77 -5.43
CA GLU A 601 60.42 -13.79 -5.38
C GLU A 601 60.67 -14.25 -3.95
N TYR A 602 60.66 -13.34 -2.95
CA TYR A 602 60.80 -13.74 -1.56
C TYR A 602 59.68 -14.69 -1.12
N ALA A 603 58.43 -14.36 -1.44
CA ALA A 603 57.28 -15.16 -1.15
C ALA A 603 57.29 -16.52 -1.83
N ALA A 604 57.69 -16.57 -3.12
CA ALA A 604 57.79 -17.81 -3.90
C ALA A 604 58.86 -18.77 -3.36
N ARG A 605 59.98 -18.22 -2.90
CA ARG A 605 61.14 -18.98 -2.47
C ARG A 605 61.22 -19.28 -0.98
N TYR A 606 60.35 -18.74 -0.16
CA TYR A 606 60.40 -18.84 1.30
C TYR A 606 60.31 -20.29 1.78
N GLN A 607 61.34 -20.71 2.57
CA GLN A 607 61.45 -22.02 3.20
C GLN A 607 61.56 -21.96 4.74
N GLY A 608 61.56 -20.73 5.31
CA GLY A 608 61.74 -20.58 6.79
C GLY A 608 63.09 -21.14 7.22
N ASN A 609 63.07 -22.20 8.04
CA ASN A 609 64.23 -22.89 8.55
C ASN A 609 64.51 -24.23 7.81
N ASP A 610 63.77 -24.51 6.73
CA ASP A 610 63.90 -25.76 5.99
C ASP A 610 64.97 -25.60 4.91
N SER A 611 66.06 -26.37 5.01
CA SER A 611 67.18 -26.39 4.06
C SER A 611 66.97 -27.32 2.86
N THR A 612 65.79 -27.99 2.78
CA THR A 612 65.48 -28.90 1.66
C THR A 612 65.36 -28.11 0.36
N ASN A 613 66.20 -28.44 -0.60
CA ASN A 613 66.22 -27.78 -1.91
C ASN A 613 66.29 -26.24 -1.80
N ALA A 614 67.10 -25.73 -0.89
CA ALA A 614 67.15 -24.32 -0.55
C ALA A 614 68.57 -23.87 -0.17
N GLU A 615 68.84 -22.58 -0.34
CA GLU A 615 70.05 -21.88 0.07
C GLU A 615 69.74 -20.93 1.25
N GLN A 616 70.69 -20.72 2.15
CA GLN A 616 70.53 -19.88 3.32
C GLN A 616 70.82 -18.40 2.96
N TYR A 617 69.87 -17.51 3.21
CA TYR A 617 69.98 -16.06 3.03
C TYR A 617 69.83 -15.40 4.39
N GLY A 618 70.95 -15.19 5.07
CA GLY A 618 70.96 -14.69 6.45
C GLY A 618 70.25 -15.66 7.43
N THR A 619 69.09 -15.29 7.94
CA THR A 619 68.30 -16.07 8.89
C THR A 619 67.21 -16.92 8.23
N VAL A 620 67.07 -16.91 6.93
CA VAL A 620 66.00 -17.62 6.19
C VAL A 620 66.59 -18.49 5.08
N TYR A 621 65.95 -19.63 4.84
CA TYR A 621 66.25 -20.43 3.67
C TYR A 621 65.28 -20.05 2.53
N LEU A 622 65.80 -19.95 1.34
CA LEU A 622 65.03 -19.67 0.12
C LEU A 622 65.22 -20.82 -0.87
N THR A 623 64.12 -21.34 -1.44
CA THR A 623 64.17 -22.39 -2.49
C THR A 623 65.18 -22.01 -3.55
N ASN A 624 65.90 -23.02 -4.04
CA ASN A 624 66.89 -22.86 -5.13
C ASN A 624 66.27 -22.22 -6.38
N LEU A 625 67.01 -21.35 -7.04
CA LEU A 625 66.52 -20.60 -8.21
C LEU A 625 66.02 -21.49 -9.34
N ASN A 626 66.61 -22.70 -9.51
CA ASN A 626 66.25 -23.69 -10.53
C ASN A 626 65.07 -24.57 -10.16
N SER A 627 64.28 -24.19 -9.20
CA SER A 627 63.21 -25.02 -8.64
C SER A 627 61.87 -24.31 -8.71
N ALA A 628 60.80 -25.09 -8.79
CA ALA A 628 59.46 -24.56 -8.55
C ALA A 628 59.23 -24.25 -7.08
N SER A 629 58.34 -23.32 -6.77
CA SER A 629 57.97 -22.94 -5.42
C SER A 629 57.40 -24.14 -4.63
N GLY A 630 57.94 -24.43 -3.46
CA GLY A 630 57.52 -25.54 -2.64
C GLY A 630 58.02 -26.96 -3.12
N ALA A 631 58.83 -27.02 -4.13
CA ALA A 631 59.42 -28.23 -4.62
C ALA A 631 60.61 -28.69 -3.74
N THR A 632 60.75 -29.97 -3.57
CA THR A 632 61.84 -30.59 -2.83
C THR A 632 63.07 -30.95 -3.72
N ASN A 633 62.92 -30.77 -5.03
CA ASN A 633 63.96 -31.04 -6.02
C ASN A 633 63.93 -29.93 -7.10
N PRO A 634 65.04 -29.69 -7.81
CA PRO A 634 65.10 -28.75 -8.94
C PRO A 634 64.24 -29.22 -10.12
N ILE A 635 63.91 -28.28 -11.01
CA ILE A 635 63.31 -28.56 -12.32
C ILE A 635 64.40 -29.19 -13.22
N GLY A 636 64.07 -30.28 -13.91
CA GLY A 636 64.96 -30.90 -14.88
C GLY A 636 65.15 -30.05 -16.15
N PHE A 637 66.39 -29.76 -16.54
CA PHE A 637 66.73 -28.99 -17.74
C PHE A 637 67.96 -29.52 -18.45
N GLU A 638 68.14 -29.13 -19.71
CA GLU A 638 69.30 -29.50 -20.52
C GLU A 638 70.63 -29.00 -19.89
N GLY A 639 71.66 -29.87 -19.91
CA GLY A 639 72.96 -29.52 -19.36
C GLY A 639 73.02 -29.47 -17.81
N MET A 640 71.99 -29.93 -17.10
CA MET A 640 71.98 -30.02 -15.66
C MET A 640 73.08 -30.97 -15.14
N ASN A 641 73.87 -30.54 -14.14
CA ASN A 641 74.92 -31.34 -13.54
C ASN A 641 74.66 -31.58 -12.04
N PRO A 642 74.65 -32.83 -11.55
CA PRO A 642 74.77 -34.04 -12.35
C PRO A 642 73.49 -34.35 -13.14
N SER A 643 73.69 -35.10 -14.26
CA SER A 643 72.56 -35.65 -15.03
C SER A 643 71.74 -36.62 -14.15
N THR A 644 70.54 -36.32 -13.98
CA THR A 644 69.62 -36.99 -13.01
C THR A 644 68.38 -37.57 -13.70
N ASN A 645 67.57 -38.31 -12.96
CA ASN A 645 66.32 -38.88 -13.45
C ASN A 645 65.31 -37.75 -13.71
N PHE A 646 65.24 -37.24 -14.94
CA PHE A 646 64.37 -36.17 -15.35
C PHE A 646 62.86 -36.46 -15.14
N ALA A 647 62.44 -37.73 -15.21
CA ALA A 647 61.08 -38.14 -14.95
C ALA A 647 60.70 -37.93 -13.48
N ALA A 648 61.59 -38.23 -12.54
CA ALA A 648 61.35 -37.95 -11.12
C ALA A 648 61.30 -36.44 -10.81
N LEU A 649 62.17 -35.65 -11.46
CA LEU A 649 62.16 -34.19 -11.36
C LEU A 649 60.87 -33.58 -11.94
N CYS A 650 60.40 -34.10 -13.06
CA CYS A 650 59.13 -33.71 -13.64
C CYS A 650 57.96 -34.03 -12.69
N THR A 651 57.94 -35.24 -12.07
CA THR A 651 56.93 -35.66 -11.13
C THR A 651 56.88 -34.71 -9.92
N GLU A 652 58.02 -34.32 -9.36
CA GLU A 652 58.07 -33.39 -8.23
C GLU A 652 57.65 -31.99 -8.65
N THR A 653 58.09 -31.50 -9.82
CA THR A 653 57.63 -30.22 -10.34
C THR A 653 56.11 -30.18 -10.58
N ALA A 654 55.56 -31.27 -11.18
CA ALA A 654 54.12 -31.40 -11.43
C ALA A 654 53.27 -31.52 -10.13
N ARG A 655 53.91 -31.89 -9.03
CA ARG A 655 53.25 -31.90 -7.72
C ARG A 655 52.87 -30.50 -7.26
N VAL A 656 53.73 -29.50 -7.52
CA VAL A 656 53.58 -28.12 -7.03
C VAL A 656 53.28 -27.09 -8.11
N ALA A 657 53.36 -27.45 -9.40
CA ALA A 657 53.19 -26.52 -10.52
C ALA A 657 52.24 -27.06 -11.57
N VAL A 658 51.52 -26.16 -12.23
CA VAL A 658 50.65 -26.44 -13.40
C VAL A 658 51.39 -26.03 -14.66
N PHE A 659 51.86 -27.01 -15.45
CA PHE A 659 52.57 -26.81 -16.71
C PHE A 659 52.33 -28.00 -17.64
N ASN A 660 52.59 -27.86 -18.93
CA ASN A 660 52.29 -28.92 -19.93
C ASN A 660 53.50 -29.71 -20.36
N LYS A 661 54.64 -29.08 -20.74
CA LYS A 661 55.81 -29.75 -21.29
C LYS A 661 57.00 -29.70 -20.34
N TRP A 662 57.79 -30.78 -20.31
CA TRP A 662 58.97 -30.96 -19.48
C TRP A 662 60.15 -31.51 -20.26
N TRP A 663 61.35 -31.30 -19.77
CA TRP A 663 62.57 -31.83 -20.36
C TRP A 663 62.76 -33.30 -19.96
N ASN A 664 62.75 -34.20 -20.93
CA ASN A 664 62.88 -35.67 -20.68
C ASN A 664 64.32 -36.18 -20.75
N GLY A 665 65.29 -35.32 -20.91
CA GLY A 665 66.74 -35.62 -21.12
C GLY A 665 67.21 -35.52 -22.54
N THR A 666 66.32 -35.42 -23.53
CA THR A 666 66.65 -35.29 -24.93
C THR A 666 65.85 -34.26 -25.70
N ALA A 667 64.58 -34.03 -25.23
CA ALA A 667 63.69 -33.08 -25.90
C ALA A 667 62.57 -32.67 -24.88
N PHE A 668 61.82 -31.63 -25.17
CA PHE A 668 60.61 -31.26 -24.48
C PHE A 668 59.46 -32.24 -24.81
N ALA A 669 58.93 -32.90 -23.82
CA ALA A 669 57.83 -33.83 -23.93
C ALA A 669 56.61 -33.34 -23.21
N ILE A 670 55.42 -33.70 -23.70
CA ILE A 670 54.14 -33.42 -23.05
C ILE A 670 54.03 -34.38 -21.80
N GLN A 671 53.47 -33.86 -20.71
CA GLN A 671 53.22 -34.68 -19.54
C GLN A 671 52.25 -35.83 -19.87
N THR A 672 52.30 -36.93 -19.04
CA THR A 672 51.39 -38.07 -19.17
C THR A 672 49.92 -37.69 -19.03
N GLN A 673 49.65 -36.67 -18.26
CA GLN A 673 48.35 -36.03 -18.15
C GLN A 673 48.50 -34.59 -18.64
N PRO A 674 48.18 -34.32 -19.91
CA PRO A 674 48.38 -33.02 -20.50
C PRO A 674 47.51 -31.94 -19.81
N VAL A 675 48.11 -30.83 -19.48
CA VAL A 675 47.40 -29.63 -19.07
C VAL A 675 47.00 -28.87 -20.33
N THR A 676 45.71 -28.71 -20.56
CA THR A 676 45.14 -28.07 -21.76
C THR A 676 44.59 -26.66 -21.51
N ASP A 677 44.49 -26.25 -20.27
CA ASP A 677 44.03 -24.93 -19.81
C ASP A 677 44.56 -24.66 -18.38
N ARG A 678 44.33 -23.47 -17.88
CA ARG A 678 44.52 -23.10 -16.46
C ARG A 678 43.75 -24.05 -15.54
N ALA A 679 44.36 -24.46 -14.44
CA ALA A 679 43.68 -25.21 -13.39
C ALA A 679 43.02 -24.25 -12.38
N ASN A 680 42.01 -24.70 -11.63
CA ASN A 680 41.51 -23.95 -10.51
C ASN A 680 42.61 -23.62 -9.52
N VAL A 681 42.60 -22.41 -8.98
CA VAL A 681 43.63 -21.97 -8.02
C VAL A 681 43.64 -22.93 -6.81
N GLY A 682 44.81 -23.14 -6.25
CA GLY A 682 44.98 -24.05 -5.14
C GLY A 682 44.91 -25.54 -5.48
N SER A 683 44.86 -25.91 -6.75
CA SER A 683 44.84 -27.31 -7.21
C SER A 683 46.14 -28.04 -6.90
N LYS A 684 47.23 -27.34 -6.65
CA LYS A 684 48.54 -27.87 -6.26
C LYS A 684 48.86 -27.51 -4.80
N PRO A 685 49.67 -28.35 -4.10
CA PRO A 685 50.11 -28.04 -2.74
C PRO A 685 50.79 -26.68 -2.61
N ALA A 686 50.50 -26.01 -1.52
CA ALA A 686 51.10 -24.73 -1.16
C ALA A 686 52.59 -24.84 -0.83
N ASN A 687 53.33 -23.74 -0.98
CA ASN A 687 54.67 -23.59 -0.47
C ASN A 687 54.71 -23.41 1.07
N LYS A 688 55.87 -23.19 1.68
CA LYS A 688 56.02 -23.05 3.13
C LYS A 688 55.31 -21.83 3.76
N LEU A 689 54.94 -20.81 2.95
CA LEU A 689 54.09 -19.71 3.43
C LEU A 689 52.61 -20.04 3.32
N GLY A 690 52.23 -21.13 2.67
CA GLY A 690 50.82 -21.44 2.41
C GLY A 690 50.32 -20.80 1.10
N LEU A 691 51.21 -20.37 0.20
CA LEU A 691 50.89 -19.81 -1.10
C LEU A 691 50.82 -20.90 -2.17
N HIS A 692 49.78 -20.88 -2.95
CA HIS A 692 49.57 -21.79 -4.07
C HIS A 692 49.97 -21.13 -5.41
N ASP A 693 50.28 -21.99 -6.39
CA ASP A 693 50.42 -21.63 -7.80
C ASP A 693 51.51 -20.57 -8.08
N MET A 694 52.48 -20.37 -7.16
CA MET A 694 53.63 -19.50 -7.38
C MET A 694 54.55 -20.00 -8.48
N SER A 695 54.27 -21.16 -9.07
CA SER A 695 54.93 -21.74 -10.23
C SER A 695 53.95 -22.42 -11.14
N GLY A 696 53.88 -22.03 -12.40
CA GLY A 696 52.89 -22.51 -13.38
C GLY A 696 51.55 -21.83 -13.26
N ASN A 697 50.52 -22.41 -13.79
CA ASN A 697 49.15 -21.93 -13.91
C ASN A 697 49.09 -20.66 -14.80
N VAL A 698 49.18 -19.45 -14.24
CA VAL A 698 49.39 -18.22 -15.01
C VAL A 698 50.69 -17.53 -14.57
N ALA A 699 51.37 -16.87 -15.50
CA ALA A 699 52.46 -15.99 -15.16
C ALA A 699 51.90 -14.69 -14.57
N GLU A 700 52.54 -14.19 -13.52
CA GLU A 700 51.99 -13.13 -12.69
C GLU A 700 52.69 -11.78 -12.96
N TRP A 701 51.86 -10.77 -13.22
CA TRP A 701 52.31 -9.41 -13.32
C TRP A 701 52.90 -8.90 -12.01
N CYS A 702 54.11 -8.27 -12.10
CA CYS A 702 54.67 -7.48 -11.00
C CYS A 702 54.64 -5.99 -11.34
N TRP A 703 54.75 -5.17 -10.31
CA TRP A 703 54.76 -3.72 -10.45
C TRP A 703 55.96 -3.19 -11.26
N ASP A 704 57.12 -3.85 -11.11
CA ASP A 704 58.41 -3.35 -11.53
C ASP A 704 58.54 -3.21 -13.04
N LEU A 705 59.28 -2.18 -13.48
CA LEU A 705 59.79 -2.09 -14.82
C LEU A 705 60.82 -3.20 -15.05
N TYR A 706 60.72 -3.94 -16.14
CA TYR A 706 61.66 -4.99 -16.46
C TYR A 706 62.99 -4.40 -16.93
N THR A 707 64.04 -4.84 -16.27
CA THR A 707 65.42 -4.68 -16.75
C THR A 707 66.08 -6.06 -16.85
N PRO A 708 66.75 -6.41 -17.97
CA PRO A 708 67.37 -7.71 -18.09
C PRO A 708 68.38 -8.02 -16.98
N THR A 709 69.04 -6.99 -16.45
CA THR A 709 70.05 -7.08 -15.40
C THR A 709 69.60 -6.35 -14.16
N VAL A 710 69.51 -7.05 -13.04
CA VAL A 710 69.37 -6.49 -11.70
C VAL A 710 70.76 -6.12 -11.20
N THR A 711 70.87 -4.97 -10.52
CA THR A 711 72.10 -4.49 -9.93
C THR A 711 71.97 -4.31 -8.42
N ALA A 712 73.10 -4.13 -7.73
CA ALA A 712 73.07 -3.86 -6.28
C ALA A 712 72.24 -2.61 -5.90
N SER A 713 72.14 -1.63 -6.80
CA SER A 713 71.41 -0.38 -6.64
C SER A 713 69.94 -0.45 -7.07
N THR A 714 69.46 -1.58 -7.59
CA THR A 714 68.05 -1.72 -8.02
C THR A 714 67.13 -1.56 -6.83
N ASN A 715 66.25 -0.55 -6.89
CA ASN A 715 65.30 -0.27 -5.81
C ASN A 715 64.24 -1.40 -5.74
N PRO A 716 64.01 -2.03 -4.56
CA PRO A 716 62.97 -3.05 -4.40
C PRO A 716 61.54 -2.47 -4.35
N TYR A 717 61.41 -1.14 -4.20
CA TYR A 717 60.16 -0.41 -4.20
C TYR A 717 60.17 0.78 -5.16
N PRO A 718 60.26 0.54 -6.48
CA PRO A 718 60.23 1.65 -7.42
C PRO A 718 58.87 2.35 -7.41
N THR A 719 58.88 3.66 -7.18
CA THR A 719 57.61 4.43 -7.05
C THR A 719 57.05 4.90 -8.39
N GLY A 720 57.86 4.89 -9.47
CA GLY A 720 57.51 5.54 -10.73
C GLY A 720 57.58 7.12 -10.62
N PRO A 721 57.09 7.87 -11.61
CA PRO A 721 56.63 7.38 -12.90
C PRO A 721 57.78 6.75 -13.71
N PHE A 722 57.43 5.73 -14.49
CA PHE A 722 58.39 5.11 -15.39
C PHE A 722 58.47 5.89 -16.71
N PRO A 723 59.59 5.85 -17.42
CA PRO A 723 59.71 6.49 -18.73
C PRO A 723 58.64 5.99 -19.71
N SER A 724 57.91 6.89 -20.35
CA SER A 724 56.74 6.64 -21.19
C SER A 724 56.99 5.82 -22.46
N HIS A 725 58.25 5.43 -22.74
CA HIS A 725 58.64 4.72 -23.98
C HIS A 725 59.06 3.27 -23.77
N GLU A 726 59.14 2.81 -22.51
CA GLU A 726 59.46 1.41 -22.17
C GLU A 726 58.45 0.84 -21.19
N THR A 727 57.35 0.42 -21.74
CA THR A 727 56.24 -0.16 -20.94
C THR A 727 56.40 -1.67 -20.74
N ILE A 728 57.64 -2.16 -20.65
CA ILE A 728 57.90 -3.58 -20.43
C ILE A 728 57.92 -3.85 -18.91
N ARG A 729 57.01 -4.68 -18.47
CA ARG A 729 56.83 -5.03 -17.05
C ARG A 729 57.34 -6.43 -16.72
N VAL A 730 57.72 -6.59 -15.47
CA VAL A 730 58.14 -7.89 -14.93
C VAL A 730 56.96 -8.86 -14.85
N VAL A 731 57.22 -10.09 -15.30
CA VAL A 731 56.31 -11.23 -15.18
C VAL A 731 57.04 -12.38 -14.50
N ARG A 732 56.40 -13.09 -13.57
CA ARG A 732 57.04 -14.16 -12.79
C ARG A 732 56.18 -15.42 -12.78
N GLY A 733 56.76 -16.55 -12.36
CA GLY A 733 56.04 -17.79 -12.02
C GLY A 733 55.89 -18.81 -13.13
N GLY A 734 55.93 -18.40 -14.40
CA GLY A 734 55.66 -19.31 -15.53
C GLY A 734 54.16 -19.63 -15.65
N TYR A 735 53.83 -20.54 -16.58
CA TYR A 735 52.43 -20.73 -16.99
C TYR A 735 52.16 -22.16 -17.50
N TRP A 736 50.87 -22.47 -17.65
CA TRP A 736 50.36 -23.78 -18.06
C TRP A 736 50.61 -24.15 -19.53
N SER A 737 50.77 -23.23 -20.42
CA SER A 737 50.58 -23.30 -21.87
C SER A 737 51.20 -24.51 -22.58
N SER A 738 50.43 -25.07 -23.50
CA SER A 738 50.86 -26.16 -24.39
C SER A 738 51.67 -25.70 -25.62
N GLY A 739 51.59 -24.40 -25.96
CA GLY A 739 52.18 -23.84 -27.18
C GLY A 739 53.68 -23.52 -27.08
N ILE A 740 54.22 -23.48 -25.86
CA ILE A 740 55.63 -23.11 -25.62
C ILE A 740 56.41 -24.32 -25.17
N GLU A 741 57.44 -24.69 -25.93
CA GLU A 741 58.17 -25.94 -25.73
C GLU A 741 58.90 -26.02 -24.39
N ASN A 742 59.41 -24.91 -23.87
CA ASN A 742 60.19 -24.85 -22.64
C ASN A 742 59.43 -24.29 -21.45
N ALA A 743 58.09 -24.39 -21.44
CA ALA A 743 57.22 -23.79 -20.40
C ALA A 743 57.64 -24.16 -18.98
N VAL A 744 58.11 -25.36 -18.72
CA VAL A 744 58.59 -25.81 -17.39
C VAL A 744 59.74 -24.92 -16.87
N TYR A 745 60.58 -24.41 -17.69
CA TYR A 745 61.71 -23.57 -17.26
C TYR A 745 61.24 -22.22 -16.71
N PHE A 746 60.15 -21.72 -17.23
CA PHE A 746 59.54 -20.49 -16.73
C PHE A 746 58.94 -20.68 -15.30
N CYS A 747 58.65 -21.95 -14.90
CA CYS A 747 58.18 -22.27 -13.54
C CYS A 747 59.32 -22.22 -12.48
N MET A 748 60.59 -21.98 -12.88
CA MET A 748 61.68 -21.76 -11.93
C MET A 748 61.51 -20.45 -11.19
N THR A 749 61.64 -20.50 -9.86
CA THR A 749 61.51 -19.29 -9.02
C THR A 749 62.51 -18.19 -9.32
N GLY A 750 63.66 -18.57 -9.91
CA GLY A 750 64.69 -17.62 -10.37
C GLY A 750 64.44 -17.00 -11.74
N LYS A 751 63.54 -17.57 -12.56
CA LYS A 751 63.27 -17.05 -13.92
C LYS A 751 62.50 -15.75 -13.87
N ARG A 752 63.07 -14.77 -14.55
CA ARG A 752 62.48 -13.45 -14.80
C ARG A 752 62.01 -13.38 -16.21
N ASP A 753 60.77 -13.01 -16.44
CA ASP A 753 60.16 -12.80 -17.75
C ASP A 753 59.60 -11.37 -17.87
N SER A 754 59.14 -11.00 -19.04
CA SER A 754 58.67 -9.66 -19.31
C SER A 754 57.63 -9.58 -20.43
N LYS A 755 56.76 -8.57 -20.34
CA LYS A 755 55.79 -8.27 -21.36
C LYS A 755 55.50 -6.77 -21.38
N VAL A 756 55.08 -6.25 -22.54
CA VAL A 756 54.57 -4.87 -22.64
C VAL A 756 53.34 -4.67 -21.76
N SER A 757 53.22 -3.51 -21.13
CA SER A 757 52.14 -3.21 -20.12
C SER A 757 50.72 -3.37 -20.66
N GLY A 758 50.44 -2.98 -21.91
CA GLY A 758 49.14 -3.16 -22.56
C GLY A 758 48.97 -4.53 -23.24
N GLY A 759 49.94 -5.46 -23.08
CA GLY A 759 49.88 -6.77 -23.73
C GLY A 759 49.12 -7.79 -22.90
N ALA A 760 47.97 -8.25 -23.38
CA ALA A 760 47.19 -9.32 -22.78
C ALA A 760 47.42 -10.64 -23.52
N ASP A 761 47.40 -11.76 -22.81
CA ASP A 761 47.35 -13.11 -23.40
C ASP A 761 46.86 -14.16 -22.35
N SER A 762 46.45 -15.32 -22.83
CA SER A 762 45.82 -16.39 -22.06
C SER A 762 46.69 -17.06 -21.00
N ILE A 763 47.96 -16.66 -20.89
CA ILE A 763 48.91 -17.26 -19.94
C ILE A 763 49.36 -16.30 -18.84
N ARG A 764 48.80 -15.07 -18.81
CA ARG A 764 49.19 -14.05 -17.83
C ARG A 764 48.00 -13.55 -17.03
N GLY A 765 48.16 -13.57 -15.70
CA GLY A 765 47.30 -13.05 -14.69
C GLY A 765 48.07 -12.30 -13.60
N PHE A 766 47.57 -12.26 -12.37
CA PHE A 766 48.26 -11.59 -11.27
C PHE A 766 47.79 -12.09 -9.91
N ARG A 767 48.52 -11.77 -8.88
CA ARG A 767 48.06 -11.89 -7.48
C ARG A 767 48.20 -10.57 -6.76
N LEU A 768 47.50 -10.45 -5.66
CA LEU A 768 47.42 -9.23 -4.87
C LEU A 768 48.49 -9.16 -3.80
N VAL A 769 48.93 -7.95 -3.52
CA VAL A 769 49.66 -7.57 -2.29
C VAL A 769 49.01 -6.36 -1.69
N TRP A 770 49.01 -6.29 -0.34
CA TRP A 770 48.53 -5.11 0.38
C TRP A 770 49.28 -4.93 1.70
N ASN A 771 49.35 -3.69 2.14
CA ASN A 771 49.95 -3.36 3.43
C ASN A 771 48.92 -3.58 4.57
N LYS A 772 49.42 -3.82 5.78
CA LYS A 772 48.57 -4.06 6.96
C LYS A 772 47.92 -2.77 7.47
#